data_b3388df71ed943461b67945da0831ff3
#
_entry.id   b3388df71ed943461b67945da0831ff3
#
_cell.length_a   1.000
_cell.length_b   1.000
_cell.length_c   1.000
_cell.angle_alpha   90.00
_cell.angle_beta   90.00
_cell.angle_gamma   90.00
#
_symmetry.space_group_name_H-M   'P 1'
#
loop_
_entity.id
_entity.type
_entity.pdbx_description
1 polymer ?
#
loop_
_entity_poly.entity_id
_entity_poly.type
_entity_poly.pdbx_seq_one_letter_code
_entity_poly.pdbx_strand_id
1 'polypeptide(L)'
;MWLDRLAGGPSGASGQSTPQPGNRPYSPLPRRTSSNLSPYLTSQRAGHSPRSSSLSLASNDSSTSLLPASRRPNGSSLRHSSTIPNLPDPVETLERLLQQPGHVENDAETQKARTSSIVEADLDLEFDFGGLGLKELASSHPPEHAMTASRQPQTVEEYHQECAKFEDLHRSITACDDVLNSVEINLADFRNDLAAVSADIESLQERSTALNRRLENRKEVEKALGPLVEELSLSPEVISKISTGHIDESWAKMLSELDRRTAAHKMKTSSALQHSKASEELGPLLEKLTSKAIERIRDFLVAQIKALRSPHINAQIIQQQNFLRFRDLFTFLHKHHATLADEISLAYMNTMRWYYHNQFSRYERALAKIKTHILDKTDTLGHEDATRMTAVLSSARATGPPHDAFNLGRRIDLLTTTNQAAMSSYLAEEDQATHYLEVQFRNYNLALIDNATAEYTFLATFFSPALSYSQISKTFNNIFESTFELGQTLSKTLVAETFDALGILLCIRLNQRFAFELQRRKVPVVDGYINGTNMLLWPRLQVIMDRHCESVRQLINSLPSKPTRSAADVAKMTTAPHVVTQRFGQLLHGFLELSADAGDDEPVVASLRRLRSEIEAFLAKQSLSYGADRRKSDRFLYNNYSLIMTIIGDTSGKLATEQQEHFAKLKLAFEVDA
;
A
#
# COMPACT_ATOMS: atom_id res chain seq x y z
N MET A 1 -34.83 6.82 -14.38
CA MET A 1 -35.48 5.51 -14.66
C MET A 1 -34.63 4.28 -14.40
N TRP A 2 -33.32 4.32 -14.54
CA TRP A 2 -32.47 3.12 -14.32
C TRP A 2 -32.06 2.94 -12.85
N LEU A 3 -31.92 4.03 -12.10
CA LEU A 3 -31.57 4.01 -10.67
C LEU A 3 -32.73 3.59 -9.76
N ASP A 4 -33.99 3.79 -10.17
CA ASP A 4 -35.18 3.37 -9.40
C ASP A 4 -35.30 1.86 -9.24
N ARG A 5 -34.68 1.08 -10.14
CA ARG A 5 -34.60 -0.39 -10.00
C ARG A 5 -33.60 -0.87 -8.98
N LEU A 6 -32.68 -0.01 -8.53
CA LEU A 6 -31.69 -0.34 -7.49
C LEU A 6 -32.19 0.05 -6.09
N ALA A 7 -33.21 0.90 -5.99
CA ALA A 7 -33.78 1.38 -4.73
C ALA A 7 -35.04 0.63 -4.28
N GLY A 8 -35.44 -0.46 -4.97
CA GLY A 8 -36.63 -1.25 -4.65
C GLY A 8 -36.56 -1.88 -3.26
N GLY A 9 -37.17 -1.23 -2.28
CA GLY A 9 -37.55 -1.82 -1.01
C GLY A 9 -38.79 -2.70 -1.17
N PRO A 10 -39.02 -3.68 -0.31
CA PRO A 10 -40.19 -4.56 -0.42
C PRO A 10 -41.45 -3.83 0.02
N SER A 11 -42.35 -3.61 -0.91
CA SER A 11 -43.75 -3.25 -0.62
C SER A 11 -44.49 -4.53 -0.17
N GLY A 12 -45.10 -4.45 1.01
CA GLY A 12 -45.94 -5.50 1.55
C GLY A 12 -47.22 -5.73 0.79
N ALA A 13 -47.64 -6.96 0.71
CA ALA A 13 -49.04 -7.34 0.47
C ALA A 13 -49.39 -8.54 1.34
N SER A 14 -50.40 -8.33 2.14
CA SER A 14 -51.17 -9.26 2.96
C SER A 14 -51.82 -10.40 2.16
N GLY A 15 -51.93 -11.57 2.75
CA GLY A 15 -52.80 -12.65 2.24
C GLY A 15 -52.58 -13.98 2.91
N GLN A 16 -53.54 -14.35 3.77
CA GLN A 16 -53.72 -15.57 4.57
C GLN A 16 -53.60 -16.87 3.74
N SER A 17 -53.04 -17.92 4.34
CA SER A 17 -53.68 -19.19 4.71
C SER A 17 -52.64 -20.32 4.88
N THR A 18 -52.65 -20.92 6.04
CA THR A 18 -52.10 -22.29 6.32
C THR A 18 -53.00 -23.37 5.77
N PRO A 19 -52.60 -24.65 5.54
CA PRO A 19 -52.19 -25.57 6.63
C PRO A 19 -51.04 -26.57 6.31
N GLN A 20 -50.50 -27.12 7.38
CA GLN A 20 -49.63 -28.31 7.52
C GLN A 20 -50.33 -29.64 7.18
N PRO A 21 -49.67 -30.85 7.29
CA PRO A 21 -48.27 -31.26 7.28
C PRO A 21 -47.97 -32.54 6.43
N GLY A 22 -46.70 -32.92 6.30
CA GLY A 22 -46.41 -34.22 5.69
C GLY A 22 -44.92 -34.61 5.60
N ASN A 23 -44.47 -35.42 6.53
CA ASN A 23 -43.45 -36.50 6.49
C ASN A 23 -42.00 -36.29 5.98
N ARG A 24 -41.12 -36.52 6.94
CA ARG A 24 -39.73 -37.00 6.80
C ARG A 24 -39.68 -38.37 6.07
N PRO A 25 -38.51 -38.83 5.48
CA PRO A 25 -37.55 -39.52 6.34
C PRO A 25 -36.03 -39.38 6.01
N TYR A 26 -35.25 -39.54 7.06
CA TYR A 26 -33.98 -40.27 7.29
C TYR A 26 -32.70 -40.02 6.50
N SER A 27 -31.71 -39.74 7.32
CA SER A 27 -30.25 -39.83 7.14
C SER A 27 -29.73 -41.20 6.69
N PRO A 28 -28.41 -41.36 6.37
CA PRO A 28 -27.45 -41.55 7.45
C PRO A 28 -26.02 -40.98 7.23
N LEU A 29 -25.39 -40.73 8.36
CA LEU A 29 -23.96 -40.55 8.58
C LEU A 29 -23.18 -41.87 8.32
N PRO A 30 -21.87 -41.82 8.15
CA PRO A 30 -21.06 -42.68 9.00
C PRO A 30 -19.95 -41.98 9.78
N ARG A 31 -19.70 -42.62 10.86
CA ARG A 31 -18.89 -42.40 12.03
C ARG A 31 -17.43 -42.79 11.84
N ARG A 32 -16.58 -42.18 12.69
CA ARG A 32 -15.35 -42.68 13.37
C ARG A 32 -14.05 -42.60 12.55
N THR A 33 -12.96 -42.25 13.16
CA THR A 33 -12.39 -42.70 14.44
C THR A 33 -11.35 -41.71 15.00
N SER A 34 -11.35 -41.70 16.30
CA SER A 34 -10.39 -41.07 17.21
C SER A 34 -9.02 -41.73 17.17
N SER A 35 -7.96 -40.97 17.42
CA SER A 35 -6.94 -41.40 18.39
C SER A 35 -6.08 -40.22 18.85
N ASN A 36 -6.05 -40.10 20.14
CA ASN A 36 -5.16 -39.34 21.01
C ASN A 36 -3.68 -39.55 20.69
N LEU A 37 -2.89 -38.52 20.96
CA LEU A 37 -1.80 -38.52 21.97
C LEU A 37 -0.91 -37.27 21.80
N SER A 38 -0.98 -36.42 22.80
CA SER A 38 0.16 -35.62 23.27
C SER A 38 0.98 -36.53 24.22
N PRO A 39 2.11 -36.11 24.80
CA PRO A 39 2.84 -34.86 24.79
C PRO A 39 4.38 -35.01 24.86
N TYR A 40 5.05 -33.89 25.19
CA TYR A 40 6.38 -33.65 25.81
C TYR A 40 7.54 -33.28 24.91
N LEU A 41 7.89 -32.01 25.02
CA LEU A 41 9.02 -31.41 25.77
C LEU A 41 10.39 -31.40 25.09
N THR A 42 10.90 -30.23 25.16
CA THR A 42 12.26 -29.70 25.45
C THR A 42 13.14 -29.33 24.28
N SER A 43 13.32 -28.07 24.20
CA SER A 43 14.49 -27.24 24.54
C SER A 43 15.66 -27.23 23.59
N GLN A 44 16.06 -26.02 23.37
CA GLN A 44 17.40 -25.45 23.23
C GLN A 44 18.09 -25.38 21.87
N ARG A 45 18.25 -24.19 21.49
CA ARG A 45 19.43 -23.32 21.43
C ARG A 45 20.16 -23.17 20.11
N ALA A 46 20.13 -21.91 19.69
CA ALA A 46 21.25 -21.11 19.22
C ALA A 46 21.93 -21.43 17.89
N GLY A 47 22.00 -20.41 17.08
CA GLY A 47 23.26 -20.08 16.50
C GLY A 47 23.28 -19.74 15.03
N HIS A 48 23.45 -18.45 14.77
CA HIS A 48 24.22 -17.87 13.67
C HIS A 48 23.61 -17.78 12.26
N SER A 49 23.26 -16.55 11.91
CA SER A 49 23.48 -16.00 10.57
C SER A 49 25.00 -15.99 10.27
N PRO A 50 25.51 -15.77 9.06
CA PRO A 50 25.12 -14.67 8.20
C PRO A 50 25.25 -14.90 6.66
N ARG A 51 24.72 -13.90 5.92
CA ARG A 51 25.19 -13.36 4.63
C ARG A 51 25.35 -14.31 3.44
N SER A 52 24.68 -14.04 2.36
CA SER A 52 25.14 -13.16 1.29
C SER A 52 24.20 -13.18 0.11
N SER A 53 23.99 -12.02 -0.41
CA SER A 53 23.57 -11.60 -1.73
C SER A 53 23.97 -12.51 -2.89
N SER A 54 23.05 -12.77 -3.80
CA SER A 54 23.34 -12.72 -5.22
C SER A 54 22.05 -12.54 -6.03
N LEU A 55 22.04 -11.44 -6.74
CA LEU A 55 21.16 -11.13 -7.85
C LEU A 55 21.41 -12.13 -8.98
N SER A 56 20.37 -12.74 -9.52
CA SER A 56 20.42 -13.28 -10.86
C SER A 56 19.14 -12.88 -11.59
N LEU A 57 19.35 -12.01 -12.53
CA LEU A 57 18.42 -11.69 -13.62
C LEU A 57 18.31 -12.91 -14.53
N ALA A 58 17.13 -13.47 -14.66
CA ALA A 58 16.80 -14.39 -15.72
C ALA A 58 15.90 -13.65 -16.70
N SER A 59 16.45 -13.38 -17.86
CA SER A 59 15.73 -12.96 -19.06
C SER A 59 15.06 -14.18 -19.69
N ASN A 60 13.75 -14.14 -19.79
CA ASN A 60 12.97 -15.11 -20.58
C ASN A 60 12.74 -14.54 -21.96
N ASP A 61 13.39 -15.13 -22.92
CA ASP A 61 12.94 -15.09 -24.31
C ASP A 61 12.08 -16.33 -24.57
N SER A 62 10.83 -16.13 -24.79
CA SER A 62 9.91 -17.12 -25.32
C SER A 62 9.32 -16.65 -26.63
N SER A 63 9.86 -17.15 -27.71
CA SER A 63 9.20 -17.14 -29.01
C SER A 63 8.44 -18.43 -29.19
N THR A 64 7.14 -18.36 -29.13
CA THR A 64 6.21 -19.44 -29.48
C THR A 64 5.90 -19.41 -30.95
N SER A 65 6.16 -20.50 -31.63
CA SER A 65 5.48 -20.82 -32.88
C SER A 65 4.65 -22.08 -32.70
N LEU A 66 3.36 -21.90 -32.85
CA LEU A 66 2.39 -22.98 -32.96
C LEU A 66 2.29 -23.42 -34.40
N LEU A 67 2.37 -24.70 -34.68
CA LEU A 67 1.52 -25.40 -35.65
C LEU A 67 1.57 -26.95 -35.45
N PRO A 68 0.58 -27.70 -35.93
CA PRO A 68 0.17 -28.92 -35.28
C PRO A 68 0.71 -30.23 -35.87
N ALA A 69 0.53 -31.28 -35.12
CA ALA A 69 0.96 -32.64 -35.29
C ALA A 69 0.49 -33.32 -36.57
N SER A 70 1.37 -34.12 -37.23
CA SER A 70 1.02 -35.43 -37.72
C SER A 70 2.24 -36.32 -38.02
N ARG A 71 2.22 -37.51 -37.38
CA ARG A 71 2.77 -38.80 -37.79
C ARG A 71 4.27 -39.03 -38.03
N ARG A 72 4.82 -39.87 -37.16
CA ARG A 72 6.00 -40.72 -37.30
C ARG A 72 5.98 -41.58 -38.59
N PRO A 73 7.11 -42.18 -39.13
CA PRO A 73 8.02 -43.03 -38.37
C PRO A 73 9.54 -43.03 -38.75
N ASN A 74 10.31 -43.52 -37.76
CA ASN A 74 11.57 -44.29 -37.83
C ASN A 74 12.70 -44.01 -38.83
N GLY A 75 13.89 -43.88 -38.26
CA GLY A 75 15.10 -44.34 -38.97
C GLY A 75 16.41 -43.68 -38.57
N SER A 76 17.18 -44.38 -37.75
CA SER A 76 18.65 -44.50 -37.70
C SER A 76 19.53 -43.30 -37.41
N SER A 77 20.26 -43.48 -36.37
CA SER A 77 21.48 -42.86 -35.88
C SER A 77 22.55 -42.69 -36.94
N LEU A 78 23.20 -41.51 -36.96
CA LEU A 78 24.62 -41.38 -37.25
C LEU A 78 25.20 -40.18 -36.45
N ARG A 79 26.07 -40.53 -35.55
CA ARG A 79 26.95 -39.61 -34.87
C ARG A 79 28.00 -39.12 -35.86
N HIS A 80 28.14 -37.80 -36.03
CA HIS A 80 29.38 -37.20 -36.40
C HIS A 80 29.72 -36.10 -35.44
N SER A 81 30.75 -36.34 -34.68
CA SER A 81 31.51 -35.34 -33.96
C SER A 81 32.36 -34.58 -34.97
N SER A 82 32.09 -33.30 -35.13
CA SER A 82 33.06 -32.39 -35.75
C SER A 82 33.26 -31.20 -34.81
N THR A 83 34.39 -31.18 -34.19
CA THR A 83 34.97 -30.01 -33.52
C THR A 83 35.13 -28.88 -34.54
N ILE A 84 34.33 -27.84 -34.39
CA ILE A 84 34.49 -26.59 -35.12
C ILE A 84 35.21 -25.62 -34.19
N PRO A 85 36.27 -24.92 -34.65
CA PRO A 85 37.02 -23.98 -33.84
C PRO A 85 36.14 -22.78 -33.48
N ASN A 86 36.32 -22.27 -32.26
CA ASN A 86 35.67 -21.10 -31.69
C ASN A 86 35.73 -19.90 -32.64
N LEU A 87 34.64 -19.63 -33.33
CA LEU A 87 34.38 -18.32 -33.90
C LEU A 87 33.80 -17.43 -32.79
N PRO A 88 34.26 -16.19 -32.68
CA PRO A 88 33.73 -15.26 -31.69
C PRO A 88 32.27 -14.95 -31.99
N ASP A 89 31.50 -14.84 -30.87
CA ASP A 89 30.05 -14.60 -30.88
C ASP A 89 29.74 -13.36 -31.75
N PRO A 90 28.80 -13.47 -32.70
CA PRO A 90 28.36 -12.32 -33.52
C PRO A 90 27.88 -11.11 -32.67
N VAL A 91 27.38 -11.33 -31.45
CA VAL A 91 26.94 -10.29 -30.54
C VAL A 91 28.13 -9.53 -29.95
N GLU A 92 29.23 -10.22 -29.62
CA GLU A 92 30.46 -9.63 -29.09
C GLU A 92 31.20 -8.77 -30.13
N THR A 93 31.11 -9.16 -31.39
CA THR A 93 31.65 -8.37 -32.51
C THR A 93 30.80 -7.13 -32.79
N LEU A 94 29.49 -7.22 -32.63
CA LEU A 94 28.58 -6.09 -32.77
C LEU A 94 28.75 -5.06 -31.63
N GLU A 95 28.90 -5.51 -30.38
CA GLU A 95 29.20 -4.64 -29.24
C GLU A 95 30.55 -3.91 -29.40
N ARG A 96 31.58 -4.57 -29.94
CA ARG A 96 32.88 -3.94 -30.22
C ARG A 96 32.78 -2.85 -31.30
N LEU A 97 31.90 -3.03 -32.27
CA LEU A 97 31.65 -2.03 -33.31
C LEU A 97 30.82 -0.84 -32.84
N LEU A 98 29.94 -1.06 -31.82
CA LEU A 98 29.10 -0.01 -31.26
C LEU A 98 29.77 0.78 -30.12
N GLN A 99 30.88 0.30 -29.56
CA GLN A 99 31.60 0.97 -28.47
C GLN A 99 32.73 1.91 -28.94
N GLN A 100 32.91 2.12 -30.19
CA GLN A 100 33.84 3.17 -30.68
C GLN A 100 33.12 4.52 -30.70
N PRO A 101 33.55 5.50 -29.88
CA PRO A 101 32.99 6.84 -29.90
C PRO A 101 33.36 7.55 -31.20
N GLY A 102 32.36 8.07 -31.88
CA GLY A 102 32.50 8.77 -33.12
C GLY A 102 33.36 10.03 -33.01
N HIS A 103 34.36 10.09 -33.82
CA HIS A 103 34.93 11.35 -34.28
C HIS A 103 34.54 11.53 -35.75
N VAL A 104 33.66 12.47 -35.93
CA VAL A 104 33.35 13.01 -37.25
C VAL A 104 34.44 14.02 -37.58
N GLU A 105 35.32 13.68 -38.52
CA GLU A 105 36.07 14.69 -39.27
C GLU A 105 36.15 14.27 -40.74
N ASN A 106 35.83 15.22 -41.57
CA ASN A 106 35.86 15.20 -43.00
C ASN A 106 37.25 14.87 -43.51
N ASP A 107 37.38 13.83 -44.35
CA ASP A 107 38.45 13.80 -45.31
C ASP A 107 38.08 12.91 -46.50
N ALA A 108 37.55 13.57 -47.52
CA ALA A 108 37.31 12.99 -48.86
C ALA A 108 38.58 12.78 -49.65
N GLU A 109 39.76 13.08 -49.11
CA GLU A 109 41.05 12.95 -49.80
C GLU A 109 41.89 11.72 -49.43
N THR A 110 41.54 11.00 -48.36
CA THR A 110 42.36 9.85 -47.92
C THR A 110 41.94 8.52 -48.53
N GLN A 111 40.85 8.45 -49.29
CA GLN A 111 40.45 7.20 -49.96
C GLN A 111 41.18 6.93 -51.32
N LYS A 112 41.85 7.94 -51.88
CA LYS A 112 42.64 7.74 -53.12
C LYS A 112 44.08 7.28 -52.86
N ALA A 113 44.55 7.44 -51.61
CA ALA A 113 45.92 7.02 -51.24
C ALA A 113 46.01 5.59 -50.69
N ARG A 114 44.88 4.97 -50.35
CA ARG A 114 44.83 3.61 -49.74
C ARG A 114 44.65 2.48 -50.77
N THR A 115 44.24 2.79 -52.00
CA THR A 115 44.12 1.79 -53.06
C THR A 115 45.41 1.61 -53.91
N SER A 116 46.40 2.52 -53.77
CA SER A 116 47.70 2.37 -54.45
C SER A 116 48.74 1.70 -53.56
N SER A 117 48.57 1.50 -52.29
CA SER A 117 49.62 0.89 -51.48
C SER A 117 49.40 -0.61 -51.16
N ILE A 118 48.31 -1.20 -51.65
CA ILE A 118 48.04 -2.64 -51.46
C ILE A 118 48.53 -3.50 -52.59
N VAL A 119 48.93 -2.88 -53.72
CA VAL A 119 49.41 -3.61 -54.92
C VAL A 119 50.93 -3.79 -54.95
N GLU A 120 51.73 -3.09 -54.12
CA GLU A 120 53.19 -3.15 -54.13
C GLU A 120 53.85 -3.90 -52.98
N ALA A 121 53.09 -4.50 -52.04
CA ALA A 121 53.73 -4.97 -50.82
C ALA A 121 53.81 -6.49 -50.60
N ASP A 122 53.35 -7.35 -51.50
CA ASP A 122 53.38 -8.80 -51.23
C ASP A 122 53.69 -9.66 -52.50
N LEU A 123 54.74 -9.37 -53.16
CA LEU A 123 55.40 -10.35 -54.10
C LEU A 123 56.90 -10.33 -53.91
N ASP A 124 57.41 -10.37 -52.72
CA ASP A 124 58.74 -10.80 -52.39
C ASP A 124 58.77 -12.34 -52.36
N LEU A 125 58.65 -12.93 -53.54
CA LEU A 125 59.11 -14.28 -53.71
C LEU A 125 60.63 -14.18 -53.80
N GLU A 126 61.31 -14.27 -52.67
CA GLU A 126 62.76 -14.50 -52.61
C GLU A 126 63.07 -15.87 -53.21
N PHE A 127 63.20 -15.92 -54.54
CA PHE A 127 63.97 -16.99 -55.16
C PHE A 127 65.44 -16.65 -54.96
N ASP A 128 66.11 -17.38 -54.04
CA ASP A 128 67.51 -17.31 -53.75
C ASP A 128 68.28 -17.89 -54.96
N PHE A 129 68.65 -17.02 -55.93
CA PHE A 129 69.55 -17.32 -57.01
C PHE A 129 71.02 -16.96 -56.64
N GLY A 130 71.53 -17.43 -55.52
CA GLY A 130 72.90 -17.25 -55.09
C GLY A 130 73.30 -15.79 -54.86
N GLY A 131 72.36 -14.97 -54.40
CA GLY A 131 72.63 -13.59 -53.98
C GLY A 131 72.70 -12.56 -55.09
N LEU A 132 72.29 -12.89 -56.31
CA LEU A 132 72.29 -11.97 -57.47
C LEU A 132 70.84 -11.72 -57.92
N GLY A 133 70.43 -10.47 -58.03
CA GLY A 133 69.15 -10.09 -58.57
C GLY A 133 68.99 -10.42 -60.06
N LEU A 134 67.77 -10.71 -60.56
CA LEU A 134 67.45 -11.06 -61.93
C LEU A 134 68.01 -10.06 -62.98
N LYS A 135 68.16 -8.80 -62.59
CA LYS A 135 68.79 -7.76 -63.42
C LYS A 135 70.30 -7.92 -63.54
N GLU A 136 70.97 -8.43 -62.54
CA GLU A 136 72.41 -8.67 -62.57
C GLU A 136 72.74 -9.95 -63.31
N LEU A 137 71.85 -10.96 -63.22
CA LEU A 137 71.99 -12.18 -64.03
C LEU A 137 71.83 -11.93 -65.54
N ALA A 138 70.97 -11.00 -65.95
CA ALA A 138 70.76 -10.63 -67.34
C ALA A 138 71.85 -9.72 -67.90
N SER A 139 72.68 -9.10 -67.06
CA SER A 139 73.78 -8.22 -67.47
C SER A 139 75.17 -8.87 -67.42
N SER A 140 75.27 -10.06 -66.90
CA SER A 140 76.50 -10.82 -66.91
C SER A 140 76.71 -11.39 -68.31
N HIS A 141 77.54 -10.71 -69.11
CA HIS A 141 78.05 -11.27 -70.34
C HIS A 141 78.89 -12.52 -70.07
N PRO A 142 78.68 -13.60 -70.82
CA PRO A 142 79.59 -14.74 -70.70
C PRO A 142 80.98 -14.36 -71.10
N PRO A 143 82.00 -14.74 -70.37
CA PRO A 143 83.38 -14.45 -70.79
C PRO A 143 83.69 -15.16 -72.11
N GLU A 144 84.11 -14.38 -73.14
CA GLU A 144 84.73 -14.92 -74.37
C GLU A 144 86.03 -15.63 -74.00
N HIS A 145 85.91 -16.89 -73.66
CA HIS A 145 87.08 -17.76 -73.73
C HIS A 145 87.09 -18.50 -75.05
N ALA A 146 88.02 -18.05 -75.88
CA ALA A 146 88.44 -18.71 -77.13
C ALA A 146 88.75 -20.18 -76.87
N MET A 147 87.85 -21.00 -77.25
CA MET A 147 88.13 -22.42 -77.42
C MET A 147 88.81 -22.71 -78.74
N THR A 148 90.12 -22.58 -78.75
CA THR A 148 90.94 -23.35 -79.70
C THR A 148 91.13 -24.73 -79.07
N ALA A 149 90.13 -25.53 -79.11
CA ALA A 149 90.24 -26.94 -78.85
C ALA A 149 90.65 -27.64 -80.11
N SER A 150 91.93 -28.10 -80.12
CA SER A 150 92.46 -29.05 -81.08
C SER A 150 91.51 -30.21 -81.29
N ARG A 151 90.93 -30.35 -82.45
CA ARG A 151 90.18 -31.50 -82.90
C ARG A 151 91.08 -32.73 -82.89
N GLN A 152 91.00 -33.52 -81.85
CA GLN A 152 91.45 -34.91 -81.95
C GLN A 152 90.40 -35.68 -82.75
N PRO A 153 90.79 -36.65 -83.57
CA PRO A 153 89.83 -37.46 -84.31
C PRO A 153 88.99 -38.28 -83.31
N GLN A 154 87.70 -37.89 -83.21
CA GLN A 154 86.74 -38.60 -82.44
C GLN A 154 86.47 -39.97 -83.02
N THR A 155 86.48 -40.99 -82.17
CA THR A 155 86.04 -42.34 -82.56
C THR A 155 84.56 -42.29 -82.97
N VAL A 156 84.14 -43.13 -83.85
CA VAL A 156 82.76 -43.17 -84.35
C VAL A 156 81.74 -43.36 -83.18
N GLU A 157 82.21 -43.98 -82.11
CA GLU A 157 81.38 -44.21 -80.87
C GLU A 157 81.17 -42.92 -80.03
N GLU A 158 82.20 -42.07 -79.94
CA GLU A 158 82.07 -40.77 -79.28
C GLU A 158 81.14 -39.83 -80.06
N TYR A 159 81.19 -39.86 -81.36
CA TYR A 159 80.28 -39.08 -82.22
C TYR A 159 78.81 -39.54 -82.04
N HIS A 160 78.59 -40.88 -81.94
CA HIS A 160 77.25 -41.41 -81.61
C HIS A 160 76.76 -41.02 -80.20
N GLN A 161 77.66 -40.94 -79.19
CA GLN A 161 77.31 -40.52 -77.84
C GLN A 161 77.01 -39.00 -77.84
N GLU A 162 77.73 -38.20 -78.55
CA GLU A 162 77.45 -36.78 -78.71
C GLU A 162 76.14 -36.54 -79.45
N CYS A 163 75.85 -37.26 -80.52
CA CYS A 163 74.56 -37.24 -81.19
C CYS A 163 73.42 -37.62 -80.27
N ALA A 164 73.62 -38.68 -79.45
CA ALA A 164 72.58 -39.10 -78.47
C ALA A 164 72.38 -38.02 -77.42
N LYS A 165 73.44 -37.36 -76.93
CA LYS A 165 73.34 -36.26 -76.02
C LYS A 165 72.57 -35.06 -76.58
N PHE A 166 72.86 -34.75 -77.90
CA PHE A 166 72.11 -33.70 -78.60
C PHE A 166 70.68 -34.06 -78.86
N GLU A 167 70.38 -35.34 -79.14
CA GLU A 167 68.97 -35.79 -79.23
C GLU A 167 68.24 -35.73 -77.89
N ASP A 168 68.91 -36.13 -76.79
CA ASP A 168 68.36 -36.00 -75.47
C ASP A 168 68.13 -34.54 -75.02
N LEU A 169 69.14 -33.69 -75.36
CA LEU A 169 69.04 -32.22 -75.12
C LEU A 169 67.87 -31.65 -75.95
N HIS A 170 67.79 -32.00 -77.23
CA HIS A 170 66.71 -31.54 -78.09
C HIS A 170 65.34 -32.01 -77.60
N ARG A 171 65.24 -33.27 -77.10
CA ARG A 171 64.04 -33.82 -76.50
C ARG A 171 63.68 -33.07 -75.19
N SER A 172 64.69 -32.75 -74.39
CA SER A 172 64.53 -31.95 -73.17
C SER A 172 64.07 -30.55 -73.46
N ILE A 173 64.62 -29.89 -74.47
CA ILE A 173 64.21 -28.53 -74.89
C ILE A 173 62.79 -28.55 -75.42
N THR A 174 62.45 -29.56 -76.26
CA THR A 174 61.07 -29.70 -76.77
C THR A 174 60.07 -29.93 -75.59
N ALA A 175 60.43 -30.78 -74.60
CA ALA A 175 59.61 -31.01 -73.45
C ALA A 175 59.47 -29.75 -72.56
N CYS A 176 60.57 -28.91 -72.50
CA CYS A 176 60.51 -27.66 -71.80
C CYS A 176 59.58 -26.62 -72.48
N ASP A 177 59.65 -26.62 -73.84
CA ASP A 177 58.79 -25.76 -74.65
C ASP A 177 57.32 -26.12 -74.54
N ASP A 178 57.03 -27.43 -74.51
CA ASP A 178 55.66 -27.96 -74.26
C ASP A 178 55.13 -27.57 -72.89
N VAL A 179 56.00 -27.62 -71.84
CA VAL A 179 55.65 -27.15 -70.48
C VAL A 179 55.42 -25.67 -70.44
N LEU A 180 56.31 -24.87 -71.09
CA LEU A 180 56.14 -23.42 -71.15
C LEU A 180 54.86 -23.01 -71.86
N ASN A 181 54.53 -23.67 -72.96
CA ASN A 181 53.26 -23.45 -73.66
C ASN A 181 52.06 -23.81 -72.81
N SER A 182 52.17 -24.92 -72.05
CA SER A 182 51.06 -25.30 -71.03
C SER A 182 50.93 -24.28 -69.93
N VAL A 183 52.04 -23.75 -69.43
CA VAL A 183 52.01 -22.69 -68.40
C VAL A 183 51.47 -21.39 -69.00
N GLU A 184 51.80 -21.02 -70.21
CA GLU A 184 51.26 -19.83 -70.90
C GLU A 184 49.69 -19.94 -70.99
N ILE A 185 49.21 -21.10 -71.48
CA ILE A 185 47.77 -21.35 -71.57
C ILE A 185 47.10 -21.27 -70.18
N ASN A 186 47.67 -21.95 -69.19
CA ASN A 186 47.11 -21.95 -67.80
C ASN A 186 47.12 -20.54 -67.19
N LEU A 187 48.15 -19.71 -67.41
CA LEU A 187 48.22 -18.31 -67.00
C LEU A 187 47.18 -17.44 -67.70
N ALA A 188 47.01 -17.68 -69.03
CA ALA A 188 45.95 -16.98 -69.76
C ALA A 188 44.56 -17.32 -69.28
N ASP A 189 44.28 -18.62 -69.00
CA ASP A 189 43.00 -19.09 -68.44
C ASP A 189 42.81 -18.53 -67.03
N PHE A 190 43.83 -18.58 -66.18
CA PHE A 190 43.77 -18.01 -64.83
C PHE A 190 43.51 -16.50 -64.88
N ARG A 191 44.11 -15.77 -65.76
CA ARG A 191 43.86 -14.34 -65.97
C ARG A 191 42.42 -14.08 -66.42
N ASN A 192 41.88 -14.93 -67.30
CA ASN A 192 40.49 -14.84 -67.73
C ASN A 192 39.51 -15.17 -66.61
N ASP A 193 39.83 -16.19 -65.84
CA ASP A 193 39.00 -16.57 -64.62
C ASP A 193 39.00 -15.48 -63.56
N LEU A 194 40.20 -14.87 -63.30
CA LEU A 194 40.29 -13.72 -62.40
C LEU A 194 39.52 -12.52 -62.96
N ALA A 195 39.51 -12.26 -64.20
CA ALA A 195 38.75 -11.18 -64.83
C ALA A 195 37.22 -11.47 -64.68
N ALA A 196 36.80 -12.73 -64.89
CA ALA A 196 35.42 -13.14 -64.72
C ALA A 196 34.96 -13.01 -63.24
N VAL A 197 35.78 -13.50 -62.28
CA VAL A 197 35.49 -13.39 -60.83
C VAL A 197 35.50 -11.91 -60.44
N SER A 198 36.40 -11.09 -60.93
CA SER A 198 36.40 -9.63 -60.64
C SER A 198 35.12 -8.96 -61.14
N ALA A 199 34.69 -9.29 -62.38
CA ALA A 199 33.42 -8.79 -62.90
C ALA A 199 32.18 -9.25 -62.08
N ASP A 200 32.22 -10.50 -61.61
CA ASP A 200 31.17 -11.03 -60.74
C ASP A 200 31.14 -10.32 -59.35
N ILE A 201 32.30 -10.07 -58.76
CA ILE A 201 32.45 -9.31 -57.54
C ILE A 201 31.93 -7.88 -57.72
N GLU A 202 32.28 -7.20 -58.79
CA GLU A 202 31.79 -5.87 -59.12
C GLU A 202 30.30 -5.86 -59.31
N SER A 203 29.71 -6.81 -60.01
CA SER A 203 28.28 -6.99 -60.17
C SER A 203 27.59 -7.23 -58.83
N LEU A 204 28.16 -8.08 -57.93
CA LEU A 204 27.66 -8.31 -56.60
C LEU A 204 27.77 -7.07 -55.72
N GLN A 205 28.82 -6.32 -55.83
CA GLN A 205 29.05 -5.07 -55.11
C GLN A 205 28.04 -3.98 -55.53
N GLU A 206 27.80 -3.84 -56.83
CA GLU A 206 26.76 -2.95 -57.35
C GLU A 206 25.37 -3.34 -56.87
N ARG A 207 25.04 -4.67 -56.90
CA ARG A 207 23.77 -5.16 -56.38
C ARG A 207 23.64 -4.92 -54.87
N SER A 208 24.71 -5.15 -54.11
CA SER A 208 24.76 -4.91 -52.68
C SER A 208 24.54 -3.45 -52.34
N THR A 209 25.24 -2.54 -53.03
CA THR A 209 25.06 -1.10 -52.82
C THR A 209 23.68 -0.62 -53.23
N ALA A 210 23.11 -1.14 -54.31
CA ALA A 210 21.74 -0.85 -54.73
C ALA A 210 20.70 -1.36 -53.72
N LEU A 211 20.92 -2.56 -53.17
CA LEU A 211 20.07 -3.12 -52.13
C LEU A 211 20.15 -2.32 -50.80
N ASN A 212 21.36 -1.95 -50.40
CA ASN A 212 21.57 -1.11 -49.21
C ASN A 212 20.88 0.24 -49.36
N ARG A 213 21.03 0.90 -50.53
CA ARG A 213 20.31 2.15 -50.79
C ARG A 213 18.80 1.99 -50.77
N ARG A 214 18.28 0.87 -51.29
CA ARG A 214 16.84 0.56 -51.20
C ARG A 214 16.41 0.30 -49.77
N LEU A 215 17.26 -0.35 -48.95
CA LEU A 215 17.00 -0.59 -47.56
C LEU A 215 16.96 0.72 -46.76
N GLU A 216 17.91 1.59 -46.96
CA GLU A 216 17.97 2.92 -46.36
C GLU A 216 16.73 3.75 -46.71
N ASN A 217 16.40 3.84 -48.01
CA ASN A 217 15.19 4.52 -48.44
C ASN A 217 13.92 3.93 -47.81
N ARG A 218 13.85 2.59 -47.64
CA ARG A 218 12.72 1.95 -46.94
C ARG A 218 12.69 2.30 -45.47
N LYS A 219 13.83 2.32 -44.79
CA LYS A 219 13.93 2.73 -43.38
C LYS A 219 13.53 4.20 -43.18
N GLU A 220 13.92 5.09 -44.09
CA GLU A 220 13.50 6.50 -44.09
C GLU A 220 12.00 6.63 -44.27
N VAL A 221 11.43 5.90 -45.24
CA VAL A 221 9.98 5.86 -45.45
C VAL A 221 9.25 5.27 -44.26
N GLU A 222 9.75 4.19 -43.67
CA GLU A 222 9.22 3.60 -42.43
C GLU A 222 9.25 4.60 -41.28
N LYS A 223 10.37 5.28 -41.07
CA LYS A 223 10.54 6.33 -40.06
C LYS A 223 9.59 7.51 -40.27
N ALA A 224 9.33 7.89 -41.49
CA ALA A 224 8.42 8.99 -41.83
C ALA A 224 6.95 8.57 -41.77
N LEU A 225 6.61 7.36 -42.23
CA LEU A 225 5.21 6.87 -42.28
C LEU A 225 4.79 6.14 -41.03
N GLY A 226 5.72 5.52 -40.27
CA GLY A 226 5.43 4.75 -39.06
C GLY A 226 4.50 5.49 -38.09
N PRO A 227 4.88 6.70 -37.64
CA PRO A 227 4.04 7.48 -36.74
C PRO A 227 2.63 7.79 -37.30
N LEU A 228 2.52 8.06 -38.58
CA LEU A 228 1.24 8.32 -39.25
C LEU A 228 0.36 7.06 -39.34
N VAL A 229 0.97 5.93 -39.66
CA VAL A 229 0.25 4.64 -39.70
C VAL A 229 -0.18 4.20 -38.31
N GLU A 230 0.67 4.36 -37.29
CA GLU A 230 0.29 4.10 -35.90
C GLU A 230 -0.84 4.99 -35.45
N GLU A 231 -0.87 6.25 -35.83
CA GLU A 231 -1.96 7.17 -35.49
C GLU A 231 -3.28 6.85 -36.18
N LEU A 232 -3.24 6.46 -37.46
CA LEU A 232 -4.43 6.18 -38.27
C LEU A 232 -4.93 4.73 -38.17
N SER A 233 -4.13 3.82 -37.61
CA SER A 233 -4.52 2.42 -37.42
C SER A 233 -4.79 2.11 -35.95
N LEU A 234 -5.77 1.27 -35.68
CA LEU A 234 -6.03 0.73 -34.34
C LEU A 234 -5.71 -0.77 -34.34
N SER A 235 -4.87 -1.21 -33.36
CA SER A 235 -4.51 -2.62 -33.28
C SER A 235 -5.77 -3.48 -33.04
N PRO A 236 -5.96 -4.59 -33.79
CA PRO A 236 -7.06 -5.53 -33.57
C PRO A 236 -7.10 -6.08 -32.15
N GLU A 237 -5.95 -6.21 -31.49
CA GLU A 237 -5.85 -6.64 -30.11
C GLU A 237 -6.53 -5.64 -29.17
N VAL A 238 -6.32 -4.33 -29.35
CA VAL A 238 -6.97 -3.29 -28.55
C VAL A 238 -8.49 -3.37 -28.73
N ILE A 239 -8.96 -3.52 -29.98
CA ILE A 239 -10.40 -3.62 -30.28
C ILE A 239 -10.98 -4.86 -29.61
N SER A 240 -10.39 -6.03 -29.80
CA SER A 240 -10.83 -7.30 -29.22
C SER A 240 -10.83 -7.24 -27.70
N LYS A 241 -9.74 -6.73 -27.09
CA LYS A 241 -9.60 -6.67 -25.63
C LYS A 241 -10.60 -5.69 -25.02
N ILE A 242 -10.79 -4.52 -25.60
CA ILE A 242 -11.79 -3.54 -25.10
C ILE A 242 -13.21 -4.04 -25.30
N SER A 243 -13.53 -4.71 -26.41
CA SER A 243 -14.89 -5.16 -26.70
C SER A 243 -15.33 -6.39 -25.90
N THR A 244 -14.47 -7.40 -25.76
CA THR A 244 -14.81 -8.70 -25.16
C THR A 244 -13.87 -9.20 -24.08
N GLY A 245 -12.64 -8.67 -23.98
CA GLY A 245 -11.60 -9.12 -23.04
C GLY A 245 -11.98 -8.91 -21.58
N HIS A 246 -11.36 -9.62 -20.64
CA HIS A 246 -11.51 -9.39 -19.20
C HIS A 246 -10.93 -8.05 -18.80
N ILE A 247 -11.56 -7.39 -17.80
CA ILE A 247 -11.03 -6.15 -17.20
C ILE A 247 -9.92 -6.52 -16.24
N ASP A 248 -8.68 -6.36 -16.69
CA ASP A 248 -7.44 -6.57 -15.97
C ASP A 248 -6.52 -5.34 -16.09
N GLU A 249 -5.31 -5.40 -15.55
CA GLU A 249 -4.35 -4.30 -15.68
C GLU A 249 -3.95 -4.02 -17.14
N SER A 250 -3.92 -5.06 -17.97
CA SER A 250 -3.64 -4.90 -19.39
C SER A 250 -4.79 -4.19 -20.11
N TRP A 251 -6.03 -4.42 -19.67
CA TRP A 251 -7.21 -3.70 -20.17
C TRP A 251 -7.14 -2.20 -19.83
N ALA A 252 -6.67 -1.84 -18.63
CA ALA A 252 -6.46 -0.44 -18.25
C ALA A 252 -5.39 0.26 -19.11
N LYS A 253 -4.31 -0.46 -19.50
CA LYS A 253 -3.31 0.05 -20.45
C LYS A 253 -3.91 0.28 -21.83
N MET A 254 -4.73 -0.64 -22.33
CA MET A 254 -5.42 -0.47 -23.61
C MET A 254 -6.42 0.70 -23.59
N LEU A 255 -7.03 0.96 -22.43
CA LEU A 255 -7.91 2.11 -22.24
C LEU A 255 -7.13 3.44 -22.33
N SER A 256 -5.95 3.52 -21.73
CA SER A 256 -5.09 4.71 -21.83
C SER A 256 -4.62 4.96 -23.27
N GLU A 257 -4.34 3.90 -24.03
CA GLU A 257 -4.02 3.99 -25.44
C GLU A 257 -5.20 4.48 -26.28
N LEU A 258 -6.42 3.97 -26.01
CA LEU A 258 -7.63 4.45 -26.63
C LEU A 258 -7.85 5.95 -26.36
N ASP A 259 -7.65 6.37 -25.12
CA ASP A 259 -7.79 7.79 -24.74
C ASP A 259 -6.77 8.68 -25.41
N ARG A 260 -5.50 8.23 -25.48
CA ARG A 260 -4.43 8.94 -26.22
C ARG A 260 -4.79 9.13 -27.69
N ARG A 261 -5.28 8.07 -28.34
CA ARG A 261 -5.66 8.10 -29.78
C ARG A 261 -6.88 8.96 -30.02
N THR A 262 -7.88 8.88 -29.14
CA THR A 262 -9.09 9.73 -29.24
C THR A 262 -8.73 11.21 -29.07
N ALA A 263 -7.83 11.54 -28.15
CA ALA A 263 -7.34 12.90 -27.96
C ALA A 263 -6.53 13.39 -29.17
N ALA A 264 -5.61 12.56 -29.71
CA ALA A 264 -4.83 12.88 -30.90
C ALA A 264 -5.72 13.11 -32.13
N HIS A 265 -6.72 12.27 -32.34
CA HIS A 265 -7.70 12.42 -33.42
C HIS A 265 -8.49 13.73 -33.31
N LYS A 266 -8.97 14.08 -32.10
CA LYS A 266 -9.68 15.34 -31.84
C LYS A 266 -8.81 16.58 -32.06
N MET A 267 -7.51 16.53 -31.71
CA MET A 267 -6.59 17.65 -31.95
C MET A 267 -6.26 17.84 -33.43
N LYS A 268 -6.19 16.77 -34.21
CA LYS A 268 -5.80 16.80 -35.64
C LYS A 268 -6.95 17.09 -36.59
N THR A 269 -8.23 16.99 -36.15
CA THR A 269 -9.37 17.45 -36.92
C THR A 269 -9.29 18.94 -37.28
N SER A 270 -8.35 19.69 -36.69
CA SER A 270 -8.08 21.10 -37.03
C SER A 270 -6.92 21.28 -38.02
N SER A 271 -6.24 20.23 -38.54
CA SER A 271 -5.09 20.31 -39.41
C SER A 271 -5.33 19.67 -40.81
N ALA A 272 -4.43 19.92 -41.79
CA ALA A 272 -4.53 19.55 -43.20
C ALA A 272 -4.75 18.05 -43.52
N LEU A 273 -4.68 17.16 -42.58
CA LEU A 273 -4.94 15.70 -42.69
C LEU A 273 -6.43 15.34 -42.63
N GLN A 274 -7.31 16.34 -42.54
CA GLN A 274 -8.77 16.21 -42.41
C GLN A 274 -9.47 15.48 -43.55
N HIS A 275 -8.83 15.42 -44.73
CA HIS A 275 -9.37 14.79 -45.92
C HIS A 275 -8.86 13.39 -46.22
N SER A 276 -8.18 12.76 -45.21
CA SER A 276 -7.81 11.38 -45.38
C SER A 276 -8.98 10.46 -45.07
N LYS A 277 -9.37 9.62 -46.04
CA LYS A 277 -10.40 8.60 -45.89
C LYS A 277 -10.22 7.73 -44.64
N ALA A 278 -8.97 7.44 -44.28
CA ALA A 278 -8.61 6.71 -43.06
C ALA A 278 -9.01 7.48 -41.79
N SER A 279 -8.86 8.81 -41.77
CA SER A 279 -9.26 9.64 -40.63
C SER A 279 -10.78 9.69 -40.48
N GLU A 280 -11.50 9.76 -41.60
CA GLU A 280 -12.98 9.75 -41.60
C GLU A 280 -13.58 8.42 -41.12
N GLU A 281 -12.91 7.30 -41.40
CA GLU A 281 -13.32 5.97 -40.93
C GLU A 281 -12.88 5.71 -39.47
N LEU A 282 -11.77 6.26 -39.02
CA LEU A 282 -11.25 6.08 -37.67
C LEU A 282 -12.11 6.77 -36.60
N GLY A 283 -12.62 7.98 -36.89
CA GLY A 283 -13.43 8.75 -35.95
C GLY A 283 -14.64 7.97 -35.40
N PRO A 284 -15.57 7.50 -36.24
CA PRO A 284 -16.70 6.70 -35.80
C PRO A 284 -16.33 5.38 -35.11
N LEU A 285 -15.18 4.78 -35.49
CA LEU A 285 -14.69 3.57 -34.84
C LEU A 285 -14.23 3.85 -33.40
N LEU A 286 -13.47 4.93 -33.19
CA LEU A 286 -13.04 5.37 -31.86
C LEU A 286 -14.24 5.74 -30.98
N GLU A 287 -15.26 6.40 -31.51
CA GLU A 287 -16.48 6.72 -30.77
C GLU A 287 -17.25 5.46 -30.33
N LYS A 288 -17.43 4.51 -31.25
CA LYS A 288 -18.06 3.22 -30.92
C LYS A 288 -17.28 2.44 -29.88
N LEU A 289 -15.96 2.42 -29.99
CA LEU A 289 -15.09 1.72 -29.05
C LEU A 289 -15.10 2.41 -27.68
N THR A 290 -15.10 3.74 -27.65
CA THR A 290 -15.22 4.54 -26.42
C THR A 290 -16.58 4.29 -25.75
N SER A 291 -17.68 4.29 -26.50
CA SER A 291 -19.00 3.97 -25.98
C SER A 291 -19.06 2.55 -25.41
N LYS A 292 -18.45 1.58 -26.09
CA LYS A 292 -18.37 0.20 -25.59
C LYS A 292 -17.49 0.08 -24.34
N ALA A 293 -16.38 0.82 -24.28
CA ALA A 293 -15.55 0.88 -23.07
C ALA A 293 -16.35 1.46 -21.89
N ILE A 294 -17.08 2.56 -22.09
CA ILE A 294 -17.95 3.19 -21.08
C ILE A 294 -19.00 2.20 -20.56
N GLU A 295 -19.68 1.48 -21.45
CA GLU A 295 -20.67 0.45 -21.08
C GLU A 295 -20.05 -0.60 -20.17
N ARG A 296 -18.90 -1.12 -20.53
CA ARG A 296 -18.20 -2.16 -19.75
C ARG A 296 -17.67 -1.65 -18.42
N ILE A 297 -17.12 -0.44 -18.37
CA ILE A 297 -16.69 0.21 -17.12
C ILE A 297 -17.89 0.39 -16.19
N ARG A 298 -19.02 0.89 -16.73
CA ARG A 298 -20.26 1.00 -15.96
C ARG A 298 -20.67 -0.33 -15.36
N ASP A 299 -20.72 -1.38 -16.17
CA ASP A 299 -21.16 -2.70 -15.71
C ASP A 299 -20.21 -3.28 -14.66
N PHE A 300 -18.90 -3.09 -14.82
CA PHE A 300 -17.90 -3.47 -13.83
C PHE A 300 -18.09 -2.72 -12.50
N LEU A 301 -18.15 -1.38 -12.53
CA LEU A 301 -18.28 -0.56 -11.31
C LEU A 301 -19.62 -0.85 -10.60
N VAL A 302 -20.70 -1.00 -11.33
CA VAL A 302 -22.02 -1.36 -10.79
C VAL A 302 -21.99 -2.76 -10.16
N ALA A 303 -21.29 -3.71 -10.77
CA ALA A 303 -21.12 -5.04 -10.18
C ALA A 303 -20.37 -4.97 -8.84
N GLN A 304 -19.30 -4.16 -8.75
CA GLN A 304 -18.57 -3.95 -7.50
C GLN A 304 -19.43 -3.25 -6.44
N ILE A 305 -20.21 -2.23 -6.80
CA ILE A 305 -21.14 -1.55 -5.89
C ILE A 305 -22.22 -2.53 -5.39
N LYS A 306 -22.72 -3.41 -6.26
CA LYS A 306 -23.65 -4.48 -5.83
C LYS A 306 -23.01 -5.46 -4.86
N ALA A 307 -21.73 -5.82 -5.06
CA ALA A 307 -20.98 -6.69 -4.17
C ALA A 307 -20.84 -6.09 -2.76
N LEU A 308 -20.69 -4.75 -2.62
CA LEU A 308 -20.64 -4.07 -1.33
C LEU A 308 -21.93 -4.25 -0.48
N ARG A 309 -23.05 -4.60 -1.09
CA ARG A 309 -24.31 -4.88 -0.39
C ARG A 309 -24.41 -6.26 0.20
N SER A 310 -23.46 -7.13 -0.08
CA SER A 310 -23.46 -8.49 0.48
C SER A 310 -23.20 -8.48 1.99
N PRO A 311 -23.98 -9.20 2.81
CA PRO A 311 -23.94 -9.07 4.27
C PRO A 311 -22.65 -9.60 4.92
N HIS A 312 -21.85 -10.38 4.23
CA HIS A 312 -20.66 -11.04 4.78
C HIS A 312 -19.35 -10.56 4.15
N ILE A 313 -19.39 -9.51 3.34
CA ILE A 313 -18.20 -9.00 2.66
C ILE A 313 -17.64 -7.80 3.42
N ASN A 314 -16.33 -7.79 3.60
CA ASN A 314 -15.62 -6.61 4.07
C ASN A 314 -15.48 -5.61 2.91
N ALA A 315 -16.13 -4.44 3.06
CA ALA A 315 -16.10 -3.37 2.07
C ALA A 315 -14.68 -2.91 1.73
N GLN A 316 -13.78 -2.84 2.73
CA GLN A 316 -12.40 -2.40 2.54
C GLN A 316 -11.62 -3.31 1.58
N ILE A 317 -11.88 -4.62 1.59
CA ILE A 317 -11.24 -5.56 0.65
C ILE A 317 -11.66 -5.24 -0.79
N ILE A 318 -12.95 -5.03 -1.03
CA ILE A 318 -13.45 -4.66 -2.37
C ILE A 318 -12.90 -3.30 -2.80
N GLN A 319 -12.87 -2.33 -1.89
CA GLN A 319 -12.30 -1.01 -2.16
C GLN A 319 -10.84 -1.08 -2.58
N GLN A 320 -10.02 -1.85 -1.85
CA GLN A 320 -8.59 -1.95 -2.13
C GLN A 320 -8.30 -2.79 -3.38
N GLN A 321 -8.92 -3.96 -3.50
CA GLN A 321 -8.59 -4.91 -4.57
C GLN A 321 -9.25 -4.57 -5.91
N ASN A 322 -10.47 -4.04 -5.88
CA ASN A 322 -11.25 -3.86 -7.09
C ASN A 322 -11.39 -2.39 -7.50
N PHE A 323 -11.64 -1.46 -6.55
CA PHE A 323 -11.78 -0.06 -6.91
C PHE A 323 -10.43 0.64 -7.06
N LEU A 324 -9.56 0.62 -6.06
CA LEU A 324 -8.29 1.35 -6.11
C LEU A 324 -7.35 0.81 -7.19
N ARG A 325 -7.34 -0.50 -7.40
CA ARG A 325 -6.57 -1.13 -8.47
C ARG A 325 -6.98 -0.64 -9.86
N PHE A 326 -8.25 -0.34 -10.04
CA PHE A 326 -8.83 0.08 -11.32
C PHE A 326 -9.31 1.54 -11.29
N ARG A 327 -8.64 2.40 -10.55
CA ARG A 327 -8.96 3.83 -10.44
C ARG A 327 -9.06 4.53 -11.80
N ASP A 328 -8.20 4.15 -12.74
CA ASP A 328 -8.13 4.75 -14.07
C ASP A 328 -9.42 4.57 -14.88
N LEU A 329 -10.20 3.52 -14.58
CA LEU A 329 -11.51 3.30 -15.21
C LEU A 329 -12.49 4.43 -14.85
N PHE A 330 -12.52 4.83 -13.59
CA PHE A 330 -13.38 5.93 -13.15
C PHE A 330 -12.92 7.26 -13.72
N THR A 331 -11.61 7.49 -13.80
CA THR A 331 -11.05 8.71 -14.41
C THR A 331 -11.42 8.81 -15.88
N PHE A 332 -11.31 7.72 -16.63
CA PHE A 332 -11.74 7.64 -18.02
C PHE A 332 -13.25 7.91 -18.18
N LEU A 333 -14.07 7.27 -17.34
CA LEU A 333 -15.50 7.46 -17.33
C LEU A 333 -15.90 8.93 -17.08
N HIS A 334 -15.29 9.55 -16.07
CA HIS A 334 -15.53 10.96 -15.75
C HIS A 334 -15.14 11.90 -16.90
N LYS A 335 -14.02 11.61 -17.59
CA LYS A 335 -13.56 12.41 -18.73
C LYS A 335 -14.48 12.34 -19.94
N HIS A 336 -15.06 11.18 -20.23
CA HIS A 336 -15.87 10.94 -21.43
C HIS A 336 -17.38 11.02 -21.19
N HIS A 337 -17.84 10.77 -19.96
CA HIS A 337 -19.27 10.77 -19.60
C HIS A 337 -19.46 11.16 -18.12
N ALA A 338 -19.32 12.46 -17.84
CA ALA A 338 -19.38 13.00 -16.48
C ALA A 338 -20.71 12.67 -15.75
N THR A 339 -21.85 12.79 -16.43
CA THR A 339 -23.17 12.52 -15.82
C THR A 339 -23.29 11.06 -15.32
N LEU A 340 -22.79 10.09 -16.08
CA LEU A 340 -22.78 8.69 -15.67
C LEU A 340 -21.79 8.44 -14.52
N ALA A 341 -20.66 9.14 -14.49
CA ALA A 341 -19.70 9.07 -13.38
C ALA A 341 -20.34 9.61 -12.09
N ASP A 342 -21.10 10.70 -12.16
CA ASP A 342 -21.84 11.26 -11.03
C ASP A 342 -22.93 10.29 -10.53
N GLU A 343 -23.66 9.64 -11.42
CA GLU A 343 -24.65 8.62 -11.07
C GLU A 343 -24.02 7.42 -10.35
N ILE A 344 -22.87 6.95 -10.82
CA ILE A 344 -22.12 5.86 -10.18
C ILE A 344 -21.58 6.29 -8.83
N SER A 345 -21.08 7.53 -8.71
CA SER A 345 -20.62 8.10 -7.43
C SER A 345 -21.77 8.18 -6.43
N LEU A 346 -22.95 8.61 -6.85
CA LEU A 346 -24.16 8.66 -6.03
C LEU A 346 -24.61 7.25 -5.61
N ALA A 347 -24.57 6.29 -6.53
CA ALA A 347 -24.90 4.89 -6.21
C ALA A 347 -23.93 4.28 -5.19
N TYR A 348 -22.63 4.58 -5.31
CA TYR A 348 -21.62 4.20 -4.34
C TYR A 348 -21.91 4.84 -2.97
N MET A 349 -22.10 6.16 -2.93
CA MET A 349 -22.38 6.91 -1.70
C MET A 349 -23.61 6.34 -0.95
N ASN A 350 -24.72 6.13 -1.64
CA ASN A 350 -25.93 5.57 -1.04
C ASN A 350 -25.73 4.13 -0.54
N THR A 351 -24.91 3.35 -1.24
CA THR A 351 -24.58 1.99 -0.83
C THR A 351 -23.72 1.99 0.44
N MET A 352 -22.69 2.86 0.51
CA MET A 352 -21.82 2.95 1.68
C MET A 352 -22.53 3.57 2.88
N ARG A 353 -23.40 4.55 2.68
CA ARG A 353 -24.28 5.08 3.75
C ARG A 353 -25.11 3.95 4.38
N TRP A 354 -25.76 3.14 3.58
CA TRP A 354 -26.52 1.98 4.06
C TRP A 354 -25.60 0.95 4.74
N TYR A 355 -24.43 0.67 4.17
CA TYR A 355 -23.47 -0.30 4.72
C TYR A 355 -23.01 0.10 6.11
N TYR A 356 -22.49 1.32 6.29
CA TYR A 356 -21.99 1.78 7.60
C TYR A 356 -23.11 1.89 8.63
N HIS A 357 -24.23 2.48 8.27
CA HIS A 357 -25.37 2.56 9.20
C HIS A 357 -25.80 1.18 9.69
N ASN A 358 -25.89 0.20 8.81
CA ASN A 358 -26.32 -1.16 9.15
C ASN A 358 -25.28 -1.90 10.01
N GLN A 359 -24.00 -1.76 9.68
CA GLN A 359 -22.91 -2.36 10.45
C GLN A 359 -22.82 -1.75 11.86
N PHE A 360 -22.86 -0.43 11.96
CA PHE A 360 -22.78 0.25 13.25
C PHE A 360 -24.02 0.06 14.09
N SER A 361 -25.22 -0.05 13.51
CA SER A 361 -26.44 -0.44 14.26
C SER A 361 -26.34 -1.86 14.85
N ARG A 362 -25.72 -2.80 14.14
CA ARG A 362 -25.45 -4.14 14.68
C ARG A 362 -24.41 -4.09 15.78
N TYR A 363 -23.36 -3.31 15.57
CA TYR A 363 -22.29 -3.16 16.55
C TYR A 363 -22.76 -2.51 17.84
N GLU A 364 -23.59 -1.45 17.76
CA GLU A 364 -24.25 -0.84 18.90
C GLU A 364 -25.04 -1.86 19.71
N ARG A 365 -25.87 -2.68 19.04
CA ARG A 365 -26.66 -3.73 19.72
C ARG A 365 -25.76 -4.79 20.37
N ALA A 366 -24.63 -5.11 19.81
CA ALA A 366 -23.65 -6.02 20.42
C ALA A 366 -23.03 -5.38 21.66
N LEU A 367 -22.59 -4.13 21.58
CA LEU A 367 -22.05 -3.38 22.71
C LEU A 367 -23.09 -3.18 23.83
N ALA A 368 -24.36 -3.00 23.51
CA ALA A 368 -25.45 -2.87 24.51
C ALA A 368 -25.65 -4.13 25.33
N LYS A 369 -25.15 -5.30 24.92
CA LYS A 369 -25.19 -6.54 25.72
C LYS A 369 -24.12 -6.59 26.80
N ILE A 370 -23.10 -5.75 26.72
CA ILE A 370 -22.05 -5.66 27.73
C ILE A 370 -22.67 -5.18 29.04
N LYS A 371 -22.43 -5.92 30.12
CA LYS A 371 -22.87 -5.53 31.44
C LYS A 371 -22.13 -4.28 31.91
N THR A 372 -22.85 -3.22 32.28
CA THR A 372 -22.28 -1.98 32.77
C THR A 372 -22.51 -1.78 34.26
N HIS A 373 -21.50 -1.24 34.93
CA HIS A 373 -21.67 -0.71 36.27
C HIS A 373 -22.57 0.55 36.23
N ILE A 374 -23.64 0.52 36.94
CA ILE A 374 -24.57 1.66 37.06
C ILE A 374 -24.20 2.42 38.32
N LEU A 375 -23.74 3.65 38.17
CA LEU A 375 -23.53 4.60 39.26
C LEU A 375 -24.72 5.53 39.29
N ASP A 376 -25.43 5.52 40.42
CA ASP A 376 -26.68 6.24 40.56
C ASP A 376 -26.58 7.46 41.50
N LYS A 377 -27.69 8.09 41.82
CA LYS A 377 -27.75 9.28 42.68
C LYS A 377 -27.24 9.05 44.12
N THR A 378 -27.14 7.79 44.54
CA THR A 378 -26.64 7.43 45.87
C THR A 378 -25.13 7.35 45.92
N ASP A 379 -24.46 7.28 44.71
CA ASP A 379 -23.02 7.26 44.59
C ASP A 379 -22.40 8.67 44.56
N THR A 380 -22.92 9.59 45.41
CA THR A 380 -22.39 10.94 45.59
C THR A 380 -21.57 11.06 46.86
N LEU A 381 -20.65 12.06 46.92
CA LEU A 381 -19.70 12.21 48.02
C LEU A 381 -20.34 12.33 49.39
N GLY A 382 -21.44 13.09 49.49
CA GLY A 382 -22.14 13.39 50.76
C GLY A 382 -23.18 12.36 51.16
N HIS A 383 -23.34 11.26 50.42
CA HIS A 383 -24.33 10.26 50.75
C HIS A 383 -23.85 9.37 51.93
N GLU A 384 -24.63 9.29 53.02
CA GLU A 384 -24.29 8.45 54.19
C GLU A 384 -24.65 6.99 53.96
N ASP A 385 -23.72 6.09 54.27
CA ASP A 385 -23.88 4.63 54.09
C ASP A 385 -24.94 3.98 54.98
N ALA A 386 -25.48 4.71 55.98
CA ALA A 386 -26.54 4.18 56.86
C ALA A 386 -27.79 3.73 56.10
N THR A 387 -28.11 4.40 54.97
CA THR A 387 -29.22 4.01 54.09
C THR A 387 -28.87 2.82 53.17
N ARG A 388 -27.60 2.57 52.89
CA ARG A 388 -27.16 1.40 52.12
C ARG A 388 -27.36 0.08 52.88
N MET A 389 -27.13 0.04 54.18
CA MET A 389 -27.29 -1.19 54.96
C MET A 389 -28.77 -1.66 55.01
N THR A 390 -29.73 -0.75 55.00
CA THR A 390 -31.15 -1.10 54.91
C THR A 390 -31.62 -1.48 53.52
N ALA A 391 -31.01 -0.93 52.47
CA ALA A 391 -31.31 -1.25 51.07
C ALA A 391 -30.71 -2.61 50.63
N VAL A 392 -29.62 -3.05 51.23
CA VAL A 392 -28.99 -4.36 50.95
C VAL A 392 -29.88 -5.52 51.42
N LEU A 393 -30.70 -5.31 52.43
CA LEU A 393 -31.66 -6.33 52.89
C LEU A 393 -32.91 -6.45 52.01
N SER A 394 -33.17 -5.49 51.12
CA SER A 394 -34.37 -5.44 50.28
C SER A 394 -34.14 -5.71 48.78
N SER A 395 -32.94 -5.84 48.30
CA SER A 395 -32.65 -6.11 46.88
C SER A 395 -31.72 -7.31 46.72
N ALA A 396 -32.22 -8.37 46.07
CA ALA A 396 -31.45 -9.50 45.56
C ALA A 396 -30.41 -9.07 44.47
N ARG A 397 -29.74 -7.94 44.66
CA ARG A 397 -28.94 -7.23 43.64
C ARG A 397 -27.46 -7.18 43.95
N ALA A 398 -26.90 -8.18 44.60
CA ALA A 398 -25.47 -8.11 44.86
C ALA A 398 -24.79 -9.47 44.86
N THR A 399 -24.39 -9.89 43.69
CA THR A 399 -23.37 -10.90 43.51
C THR A 399 -22.12 -10.36 42.78
N GLY A 400 -21.97 -9.03 42.63
CA GLY A 400 -20.76 -8.41 42.08
C GLY A 400 -19.85 -7.85 43.18
N PRO A 401 -18.53 -7.76 42.97
CA PRO A 401 -17.64 -7.06 43.88
C PRO A 401 -18.09 -5.60 44.00
N PRO A 402 -17.97 -5.00 45.21
CA PRO A 402 -18.36 -3.61 45.41
C PRO A 402 -17.52 -2.73 44.48
N HIS A 403 -18.20 -1.98 43.61
CA HIS A 403 -17.52 -1.00 42.76
C HIS A 403 -17.16 0.23 43.59
N ASP A 404 -15.98 0.73 43.44
CA ASP A 404 -15.54 1.98 44.01
C ASP A 404 -15.84 3.13 43.04
N ALA A 405 -16.91 3.89 43.32
CA ALA A 405 -17.38 4.98 42.48
C ALA A 405 -16.37 6.15 42.34
N PHE A 406 -15.43 6.26 43.29
CA PHE A 406 -14.54 7.39 43.42
C PHE A 406 -13.10 7.06 43.03
N ASN A 407 -12.77 5.80 42.75
CA ASN A 407 -11.41 5.38 42.41
C ASN A 407 -11.26 5.12 40.92
N LEU A 408 -10.26 5.74 40.34
CA LEU A 408 -9.91 5.52 38.91
C LEU A 408 -9.36 4.11 38.65
N GLY A 409 -8.49 3.60 39.53
CA GLY A 409 -7.91 2.28 39.42
C GLY A 409 -7.37 1.95 38.03
N ARG A 410 -7.65 0.74 37.53
CA ARG A 410 -7.19 0.29 36.18
C ARG A 410 -7.97 0.92 35.02
N ARG A 411 -8.96 1.74 35.26
CA ARG A 411 -9.73 2.40 34.19
C ARG A 411 -8.87 3.30 33.32
N ILE A 412 -7.77 3.85 33.90
CA ILE A 412 -6.79 4.66 33.18
C ILE A 412 -6.05 3.87 32.08
N ASP A 413 -5.96 2.55 32.20
CA ASP A 413 -5.30 1.70 31.19
C ASP A 413 -5.92 1.87 29.79
N LEU A 414 -7.18 2.30 29.71
CA LEU A 414 -7.85 2.60 28.44
C LEU A 414 -7.22 3.79 27.69
N LEU A 415 -6.59 4.72 28.43
CA LEU A 415 -5.84 5.82 27.81
C LEU A 415 -4.41 5.43 27.46
N THR A 416 -3.76 4.57 28.23
CA THR A 416 -2.36 4.19 28.01
C THR A 416 -2.20 3.17 26.89
N THR A 417 -3.18 2.30 26.69
CA THR A 417 -3.15 1.25 25.66
C THR A 417 -3.34 1.84 24.25
N THR A 418 -2.23 2.05 23.54
CA THR A 418 -2.22 2.72 22.24
C THR A 418 -2.66 1.85 21.06
N ASN A 419 -2.41 0.54 21.11
CA ASN A 419 -2.55 -0.37 19.95
C ASN A 419 -3.71 -1.36 20.04
N GLN A 420 -4.63 -1.18 20.97
CA GLN A 420 -5.79 -2.05 21.08
C GLN A 420 -6.84 -1.71 20.03
N ALA A 421 -7.13 -2.64 19.13
CA ALA A 421 -8.27 -2.55 18.23
C ALA A 421 -9.59 -2.50 19.02
N ALA A 422 -10.63 -1.98 18.37
CA ALA A 422 -11.97 -2.05 18.93
C ALA A 422 -12.41 -3.51 19.13
N MET A 423 -13.13 -3.79 20.21
CA MET A 423 -13.68 -5.11 20.50
C MET A 423 -14.61 -5.54 19.36
N SER A 424 -14.50 -6.76 18.89
CA SER A 424 -15.39 -7.28 17.86
C SER A 424 -16.80 -7.52 18.41
N SER A 425 -17.83 -7.48 17.56
CA SER A 425 -19.22 -7.73 17.95
C SER A 425 -19.39 -9.08 18.66
N TYR A 426 -18.70 -10.10 18.19
CA TYR A 426 -18.73 -11.44 18.76
C TYR A 426 -18.19 -11.46 20.20
N LEU A 427 -17.02 -10.83 20.43
CA LEU A 427 -16.44 -10.73 21.77
C LEU A 427 -17.33 -9.91 22.71
N ALA A 428 -17.97 -8.85 22.20
CA ALA A 428 -18.88 -8.03 22.98
C ALA A 428 -20.15 -8.81 23.43
N GLU A 429 -20.62 -9.74 22.60
CA GLU A 429 -21.77 -10.59 22.94
C GLU A 429 -21.44 -11.71 23.93
N GLU A 430 -20.21 -12.20 23.93
CA GLU A 430 -19.74 -13.27 24.83
C GLU A 430 -19.20 -12.75 26.16
N ASP A 431 -18.89 -11.45 26.24
CA ASP A 431 -18.28 -10.86 27.44
C ASP A 431 -19.25 -10.89 28.63
N GLN A 432 -18.90 -11.65 29.65
CA GLN A 432 -19.65 -11.76 30.88
C GLN A 432 -19.15 -10.80 31.99
N ALA A 433 -18.00 -10.14 31.75
CA ALA A 433 -17.44 -9.20 32.69
C ALA A 433 -18.32 -7.94 32.78
N THR A 434 -18.30 -7.32 33.97
CA THR A 434 -18.96 -6.04 34.15
C THR A 434 -17.97 -4.92 33.91
N HIS A 435 -18.31 -4.01 33.03
CA HIS A 435 -17.46 -2.90 32.60
C HIS A 435 -18.05 -1.55 32.99
N TYR A 436 -17.24 -0.51 32.97
CA TYR A 436 -17.71 0.86 33.06
C TYR A 436 -18.09 1.41 31.69
N LEU A 437 -18.83 2.51 31.67
CA LEU A 437 -19.38 3.12 30.44
C LEU A 437 -18.34 3.48 29.37
N GLU A 438 -17.14 3.85 29.79
CA GLU A 438 -16.07 4.23 28.90
C GLU A 438 -15.60 3.10 27.98
N VAL A 439 -15.81 1.84 28.34
CA VAL A 439 -15.45 0.68 27.50
C VAL A 439 -16.34 0.63 26.27
N GLN A 440 -17.65 0.78 26.44
CA GLN A 440 -18.59 0.84 25.31
C GLN A 440 -18.34 2.08 24.47
N PHE A 441 -18.17 3.25 25.10
CA PHE A 441 -17.86 4.51 24.44
C PHE A 441 -16.59 4.41 23.59
N ARG A 442 -15.50 3.89 24.17
CA ARG A 442 -14.22 3.73 23.47
C ARG A 442 -14.34 2.81 22.26
N ASN A 443 -14.91 1.63 22.44
CA ASN A 443 -14.97 0.62 21.39
C ASN A 443 -15.80 1.11 20.20
N TYR A 444 -16.95 1.73 20.42
CA TYR A 444 -17.78 2.29 19.38
C TYR A 444 -17.06 3.40 18.60
N ASN A 445 -16.52 4.39 19.32
CA ASN A 445 -15.88 5.54 18.70
C ASN A 445 -14.56 5.16 17.99
N LEU A 446 -13.78 4.24 18.56
CA LEU A 446 -12.55 3.76 17.91
C LEU A 446 -12.88 3.05 16.58
N ALA A 447 -13.87 2.14 16.59
CA ALA A 447 -14.32 1.50 15.35
C ALA A 447 -14.84 2.51 14.33
N LEU A 448 -15.58 3.52 14.77
CA LEU A 448 -16.11 4.58 13.91
C LEU A 448 -14.99 5.38 13.26
N ILE A 449 -14.00 5.81 14.02
CA ILE A 449 -12.87 6.60 13.55
C ILE A 449 -12.01 5.81 12.57
N ASP A 450 -11.75 4.54 12.85
CA ASP A 450 -10.97 3.68 11.96
C ASP A 450 -11.67 3.48 10.61
N ASN A 451 -12.98 3.20 10.63
CA ASN A 451 -13.76 3.06 9.40
C ASN A 451 -13.92 4.40 8.65
N ALA A 452 -14.13 5.50 9.37
CA ALA A 452 -14.19 6.84 8.80
C ALA A 452 -12.87 7.24 8.13
N THR A 453 -11.74 6.93 8.78
CA THR A 453 -10.41 7.16 8.21
C THR A 453 -10.19 6.35 6.93
N ALA A 454 -10.54 5.07 6.94
CA ALA A 454 -10.40 4.19 5.78
C ALA A 454 -11.25 4.69 4.60
N GLU A 455 -12.50 5.06 4.87
CA GLU A 455 -13.41 5.58 3.83
C GLU A 455 -12.96 6.93 3.27
N TYR A 456 -12.55 7.86 4.13
CA TYR A 456 -12.05 9.16 3.68
C TYR A 456 -10.80 9.01 2.81
N THR A 457 -9.87 8.15 3.21
CA THR A 457 -8.66 7.85 2.43
C THR A 457 -9.01 7.22 1.09
N PHE A 458 -9.98 6.31 1.07
CA PHE A 458 -10.49 5.72 -0.16
C PHE A 458 -11.10 6.79 -1.08
N LEU A 459 -12.02 7.61 -0.57
CA LEU A 459 -12.65 8.68 -1.35
C LEU A 459 -11.61 9.66 -1.90
N ALA A 460 -10.65 10.08 -1.07
CA ALA A 460 -9.58 10.98 -1.46
C ALA A 460 -8.63 10.37 -2.50
N THR A 461 -8.50 9.04 -2.54
CA THR A 461 -7.62 8.36 -3.51
C THR A 461 -8.35 8.02 -4.79
N PHE A 462 -9.55 7.47 -4.70
CA PHE A 462 -10.29 6.98 -5.86
C PHE A 462 -10.95 8.11 -6.66
N PHE A 463 -11.57 9.07 -5.98
CA PHE A 463 -12.32 10.15 -6.64
C PHE A 463 -11.50 11.43 -6.86
N SER A 464 -10.30 11.56 -6.31
CA SER A 464 -9.49 12.79 -6.43
C SER A 464 -9.22 13.28 -7.86
N PRO A 465 -9.11 12.42 -8.88
CA PRO A 465 -8.95 12.90 -10.26
C PRO A 465 -10.20 13.60 -10.83
N ALA A 466 -11.37 13.31 -10.26
CA ALA A 466 -12.65 13.78 -10.75
C ALA A 466 -13.33 14.80 -9.83
N LEU A 467 -13.12 14.69 -8.50
CA LEU A 467 -13.80 15.49 -7.50
C LEU A 467 -12.83 16.39 -6.73
N SER A 468 -13.27 17.60 -6.43
CA SER A 468 -12.55 18.51 -5.52
C SER A 468 -12.64 18.06 -4.06
N TYR A 469 -11.72 18.52 -3.21
CA TYR A 469 -11.75 18.23 -1.77
C TYR A 469 -13.07 18.60 -1.10
N SER A 470 -13.70 19.69 -1.51
CA SER A 470 -15.00 20.11 -0.99
C SER A 470 -16.11 19.10 -1.33
N GLN A 471 -16.10 18.57 -2.55
CA GLN A 471 -17.05 17.54 -2.98
C GLN A 471 -16.81 16.22 -2.29
N ILE A 472 -15.53 15.81 -2.10
CA ILE A 472 -15.17 14.61 -1.33
C ILE A 472 -15.66 14.73 0.11
N SER A 473 -15.46 15.89 0.75
CA SER A 473 -15.96 16.14 2.11
C SER A 473 -17.49 16.07 2.20
N LYS A 474 -18.20 16.61 1.23
CA LYS A 474 -19.68 16.49 1.16
C LYS A 474 -20.12 15.03 0.99
N THR A 475 -19.47 14.30 0.08
CA THR A 475 -19.76 12.88 -0.15
C THR A 475 -19.52 12.06 1.12
N PHE A 476 -18.40 12.30 1.81
CA PHE A 476 -18.10 11.66 3.07
C PHE A 476 -19.15 11.95 4.14
N ASN A 477 -19.52 13.22 4.32
CA ASN A 477 -20.55 13.60 5.29
C ASN A 477 -21.89 12.92 4.98
N ASN A 478 -22.29 12.87 3.72
CA ASN A 478 -23.52 12.17 3.32
C ASN A 478 -23.47 10.66 3.60
N ILE A 479 -22.30 10.03 3.49
CA ILE A 479 -22.11 8.61 3.84
C ILE A 479 -22.27 8.38 5.34
N PHE A 480 -21.62 9.22 6.16
CA PHE A 480 -21.53 8.99 7.61
C PHE A 480 -22.59 9.68 8.45
N GLU A 481 -23.36 10.63 7.90
CA GLU A 481 -24.37 11.40 8.64
C GLU A 481 -25.22 10.54 9.58
N SER A 482 -25.91 9.54 9.03
CA SER A 482 -26.75 8.65 9.81
C SER A 482 -25.97 7.75 10.81
N THR A 483 -24.72 7.47 10.54
CA THR A 483 -23.84 6.70 11.44
C THR A 483 -23.30 7.57 12.57
N PHE A 484 -23.02 8.84 12.31
CA PHE A 484 -22.64 9.81 13.33
C PHE A 484 -23.82 10.12 14.27
N GLU A 485 -25.04 10.27 13.75
CA GLU A 485 -26.25 10.42 14.56
C GLU A 485 -26.43 9.22 15.50
N LEU A 486 -26.21 8.00 15.02
CA LEU A 486 -26.26 6.79 15.82
C LEU A 486 -25.20 6.83 16.94
N GLY A 487 -23.96 7.21 16.66
CA GLY A 487 -22.89 7.33 17.66
C GLY A 487 -23.14 8.43 18.70
N GLN A 488 -23.70 9.57 18.29
CA GLN A 488 -24.11 10.62 19.23
C GLN A 488 -25.27 10.16 20.10
N THR A 489 -26.22 9.42 19.54
CA THR A 489 -27.35 8.85 20.30
C THR A 489 -26.85 7.83 21.33
N LEU A 490 -25.96 6.93 20.96
CA LEU A 490 -25.30 6.01 21.89
C LEU A 490 -24.58 6.77 23.02
N SER A 491 -23.75 7.76 22.66
CA SER A 491 -23.03 8.57 23.65
C SER A 491 -23.98 9.28 24.59
N LYS A 492 -25.05 9.86 24.07
CA LYS A 492 -26.11 10.50 24.86
C LYS A 492 -26.79 9.51 25.81
N THR A 493 -27.10 8.32 25.34
CA THR A 493 -27.75 7.27 26.17
C THR A 493 -26.81 6.79 27.27
N LEU A 494 -25.55 6.55 26.98
CA LEU A 494 -24.56 6.11 27.97
C LEU A 494 -24.37 7.12 29.12
N VAL A 495 -24.44 8.42 28.81
CA VAL A 495 -24.18 9.46 29.82
C VAL A 495 -25.43 10.01 30.46
N ALA A 496 -26.64 9.68 29.97
CA ALA A 496 -27.88 10.32 30.39
C ALA A 496 -28.18 10.12 31.88
N GLU A 497 -28.02 8.92 32.39
CA GLU A 497 -28.43 8.55 33.74
C GLU A 497 -27.28 8.24 34.70
N THR A 498 -26.03 8.22 34.19
CA THR A 498 -24.88 7.91 35.04
C THR A 498 -24.47 9.07 35.94
N PHE A 499 -23.99 8.76 37.14
CA PHE A 499 -23.35 9.70 38.08
C PHE A 499 -21.83 9.47 38.19
N ASP A 500 -21.23 8.76 37.23
CA ASP A 500 -19.81 8.47 37.15
C ASP A 500 -19.02 9.65 36.61
N ALA A 501 -18.55 10.51 37.48
CA ALA A 501 -17.74 11.66 37.12
C ALA A 501 -16.39 11.27 36.44
N LEU A 502 -15.73 10.23 36.97
CA LEU A 502 -14.46 9.74 36.42
C LEU A 502 -14.67 9.10 35.07
N GLY A 503 -15.70 8.30 34.87
CA GLY A 503 -16.00 7.67 33.58
C GLY A 503 -16.32 8.70 32.50
N ILE A 504 -17.07 9.77 32.82
CA ILE A 504 -17.32 10.83 31.82
C ILE A 504 -16.06 11.61 31.50
N LEU A 505 -15.23 11.96 32.51
CA LEU A 505 -13.96 12.63 32.22
C LEU A 505 -13.04 11.73 31.38
N LEU A 506 -13.03 10.43 31.65
CA LEU A 506 -12.27 9.47 30.85
C LEU A 506 -12.79 9.42 29.39
N CYS A 507 -14.11 9.45 29.17
CA CYS A 507 -14.69 9.57 27.83
C CYS A 507 -14.28 10.87 27.14
N ILE A 508 -14.19 12.00 27.87
CA ILE A 508 -13.69 13.27 27.33
C ILE A 508 -12.22 13.12 26.87
N ARG A 509 -11.37 12.53 27.71
CA ARG A 509 -9.95 12.30 27.36
C ARG A 509 -9.79 11.35 26.17
N LEU A 510 -10.59 10.29 26.11
CA LEU A 510 -10.65 9.42 24.93
C LEU A 510 -11.05 10.19 23.68
N ASN A 511 -12.06 11.07 23.77
CA ASN A 511 -12.51 11.86 22.63
C ASN A 511 -11.46 12.87 22.17
N GLN A 512 -10.74 13.51 23.10
CA GLN A 512 -9.58 14.37 22.79
C GLN A 512 -8.46 13.59 22.08
N ARG A 513 -8.17 12.39 22.56
CA ARG A 513 -7.19 11.51 21.92
C ARG A 513 -7.64 11.10 20.52
N PHE A 514 -8.90 10.82 20.31
CA PHE A 514 -9.45 10.55 18.98
C PHE A 514 -9.33 11.76 18.04
N ALA A 515 -9.55 12.98 18.55
CA ALA A 515 -9.32 14.20 17.79
C ALA A 515 -7.86 14.31 17.32
N PHE A 516 -6.92 14.09 18.26
CA PHE A 516 -5.49 14.11 17.94
C PHE A 516 -5.10 13.05 16.89
N GLU A 517 -5.64 11.83 17.03
CA GLU A 517 -5.40 10.75 16.07
C GLU A 517 -5.96 11.09 14.68
N LEU A 518 -7.13 11.69 14.58
CA LEU A 518 -7.71 12.15 13.32
C LEU A 518 -6.90 13.26 12.66
N GLN A 519 -6.36 14.19 13.45
CA GLN A 519 -5.42 15.21 12.94
C GLN A 519 -4.15 14.57 12.40
N ARG A 520 -3.58 13.61 13.11
CA ARG A 520 -2.41 12.85 12.67
C ARG A 520 -2.69 12.10 11.36
N ARG A 521 -3.88 11.53 11.22
CA ARG A 521 -4.33 10.83 9.99
C ARG A 521 -4.81 11.78 8.89
N LYS A 522 -4.87 13.09 9.13
CA LYS A 522 -5.33 14.13 8.19
C LYS A 522 -6.78 13.92 7.72
N VAL A 523 -7.68 13.65 8.63
CA VAL A 523 -9.12 13.42 8.38
C VAL A 523 -9.98 14.49 9.08
N PRO A 524 -9.98 15.75 8.61
CA PRO A 524 -10.66 16.86 9.28
C PRO A 524 -12.19 16.78 9.21
N VAL A 525 -12.73 15.99 8.32
CA VAL A 525 -14.19 15.87 8.10
C VAL A 525 -14.94 15.25 9.28
N VAL A 526 -14.24 14.58 10.21
CA VAL A 526 -14.80 13.97 11.42
C VAL A 526 -14.82 14.93 12.61
N ASP A 527 -14.16 16.10 12.52
CA ASP A 527 -14.08 17.06 13.63
C ASP A 527 -15.46 17.52 14.12
N GLY A 528 -16.42 17.63 13.22
CA GLY A 528 -17.82 17.96 13.58
C GLY A 528 -18.46 16.94 14.53
N TYR A 529 -18.21 15.64 14.31
CA TYR A 529 -18.68 14.57 15.18
C TYR A 529 -17.99 14.60 16.55
N ILE A 530 -16.68 14.76 16.59
CA ILE A 530 -15.87 14.87 17.82
C ILE A 530 -16.33 16.05 18.67
N ASN A 531 -16.49 17.22 18.03
CA ASN A 531 -16.96 18.42 18.73
C ASN A 531 -18.39 18.27 19.24
N GLY A 532 -19.28 17.66 18.43
CA GLY A 532 -20.65 17.33 18.86
C GLY A 532 -20.67 16.39 20.07
N THR A 533 -19.80 15.40 20.12
CA THR A 533 -19.62 14.50 21.26
C THR A 533 -19.12 15.24 22.50
N ASN A 534 -18.16 16.14 22.36
CA ASN A 534 -17.70 16.99 23.46
C ASN A 534 -18.82 17.88 24.03
N MET A 535 -19.69 18.41 23.17
CA MET A 535 -20.86 19.19 23.59
C MET A 535 -21.90 18.37 24.39
N LEU A 536 -21.88 17.05 24.30
CA LEU A 536 -22.70 16.16 25.12
C LEU A 536 -22.01 15.83 26.47
N LEU A 537 -20.71 15.57 26.45
CA LEU A 537 -19.96 15.09 27.60
C LEU A 537 -19.70 16.19 28.64
N TRP A 538 -19.23 17.38 28.25
CA TRP A 538 -18.88 18.44 29.17
C TRP A 538 -20.06 18.95 30.04
N PRO A 539 -21.23 19.25 29.48
CA PRO A 539 -22.35 19.66 30.29
C PRO A 539 -22.78 18.58 31.27
N ARG A 540 -22.71 17.29 30.88
CA ARG A 540 -23.05 16.19 31.78
C ARG A 540 -22.07 16.07 32.94
N LEU A 541 -20.77 16.18 32.68
CA LEU A 541 -19.78 16.24 33.77
C LEU A 541 -20.06 17.37 34.73
N GLN A 542 -20.40 18.55 34.23
CA GLN A 542 -20.77 19.69 35.05
C GLN A 542 -21.96 19.40 35.96
N VAL A 543 -23.02 18.78 35.41
CA VAL A 543 -24.21 18.39 36.19
C VAL A 543 -23.84 17.42 37.32
N ILE A 544 -22.95 16.45 37.05
CA ILE A 544 -22.52 15.47 38.06
C ILE A 544 -21.68 16.17 39.16
N MET A 545 -20.76 17.03 38.78
CA MET A 545 -19.95 17.81 39.74
C MET A 545 -20.83 18.71 40.62
N ASP A 546 -21.86 19.34 40.06
CA ASP A 546 -22.82 20.14 40.78
C ASP A 546 -23.62 19.26 41.78
N ARG A 547 -23.95 18.01 41.40
CA ARG A 547 -24.60 17.05 42.31
C ARG A 547 -23.68 16.61 43.45
N HIS A 548 -22.40 16.41 43.21
CA HIS A 548 -21.43 16.15 44.28
C HIS A 548 -21.35 17.33 45.24
N CYS A 549 -21.25 18.56 44.73
CA CYS A 549 -21.31 19.77 45.61
C CYS A 549 -22.59 19.84 46.40
N GLU A 550 -23.75 19.61 45.78
CA GLU A 550 -25.07 19.64 46.42
C GLU A 550 -25.20 18.57 47.53
N SER A 551 -24.70 17.35 47.27
CA SER A 551 -24.70 16.26 48.26
C SER A 551 -23.88 16.64 49.51
N VAL A 552 -22.73 17.28 49.32
CA VAL A 552 -21.90 17.76 50.43
C VAL A 552 -22.60 18.90 51.20
N ARG A 553 -23.24 19.86 50.49
CA ARG A 553 -24.04 20.92 51.12
C ARG A 553 -25.20 20.35 51.95
N GLN A 554 -25.90 19.36 51.44
CA GLN A 554 -26.95 18.69 52.18
C GLN A 554 -26.39 18.06 53.46
N LEU A 555 -25.22 17.43 53.38
CA LEU A 555 -24.54 16.91 54.56
C LEU A 555 -24.14 18.02 55.53
N ILE A 556 -23.60 19.16 55.03
CA ILE A 556 -23.29 20.33 55.85
C ILE A 556 -24.55 20.83 56.56
N ASN A 557 -25.69 20.87 55.88
CA ASN A 557 -26.96 21.37 56.47
C ASN A 557 -27.54 20.42 57.51
N SER A 558 -27.29 19.10 57.42
CA SER A 558 -27.71 18.11 58.41
C SER A 558 -26.90 18.18 59.70
N LEU A 559 -25.71 18.78 59.69
CA LEU A 559 -24.89 18.94 60.89
C LEU A 559 -25.47 20.00 61.85
N PRO A 560 -25.52 19.74 63.17
CA PRO A 560 -26.06 20.67 64.15
C PRO A 560 -25.17 21.94 64.20
N SER A 561 -25.83 23.13 64.25
CA SER A 561 -25.15 24.44 64.31
C SER A 561 -24.52 24.72 65.69
N LYS A 562 -24.80 23.96 66.70
CA LYS A 562 -24.24 24.10 68.03
C LYS A 562 -23.79 22.76 68.57
N PRO A 563 -22.73 22.66 69.37
CA PRO A 563 -22.33 21.44 70.02
C PRO A 563 -23.43 21.00 71.03
N THR A 564 -24.22 20.00 70.65
CA THR A 564 -25.33 19.45 71.49
C THR A 564 -24.88 18.25 72.34
N ARG A 565 -23.58 17.87 72.18
CA ARG A 565 -23.05 16.68 72.86
C ARG A 565 -22.42 17.01 74.17
N SER A 566 -22.60 16.09 75.20
CA SER A 566 -21.94 16.21 76.49
C SER A 566 -20.42 16.10 76.38
N ALA A 567 -19.67 16.67 77.33
CA ALA A 567 -18.23 16.56 77.39
C ALA A 567 -17.71 15.09 77.40
N ALA A 568 -18.51 14.19 77.96
CA ALA A 568 -18.23 12.76 77.96
C ALA A 568 -18.39 12.10 76.59
N ASP A 569 -19.33 12.56 75.76
CA ASP A 569 -19.52 12.08 74.38
C ASP A 569 -18.46 12.59 73.52
N VAL A 570 -18.02 13.85 73.65
CA VAL A 570 -16.89 14.45 72.92
C VAL A 570 -15.56 13.72 73.23
N ALA A 571 -15.39 13.27 74.50
CA ALA A 571 -14.20 12.51 74.87
C ALA A 571 -14.11 11.16 74.17
N LYS A 572 -15.24 10.54 73.79
CA LYS A 572 -15.27 9.27 73.00
C LYS A 572 -15.20 9.45 71.50
N MET A 573 -15.32 10.67 70.98
CA MET A 573 -15.22 10.91 69.55
C MET A 573 -13.80 10.71 69.04
N THR A 574 -13.67 9.94 67.95
CA THR A 574 -12.39 9.74 67.26
C THR A 574 -12.02 10.94 66.39
N THR A 575 -10.72 11.26 66.30
CA THR A 575 -10.19 12.28 65.39
C THR A 575 -9.76 11.67 64.05
N ALA A 576 -10.29 10.47 63.72
CA ALA A 576 -10.03 9.80 62.47
C ALA A 576 -10.55 10.60 61.25
N PRO A 577 -9.92 10.49 60.10
CA PRO A 577 -10.42 11.12 58.88
C PRO A 577 -11.88 10.67 58.59
N HIS A 578 -12.67 11.57 58.04
CA HIS A 578 -14.05 11.28 57.66
C HIS A 578 -14.11 10.53 56.32
N VAL A 579 -15.09 9.64 56.15
CA VAL A 579 -15.29 8.84 54.94
C VAL A 579 -15.44 9.72 53.69
N VAL A 580 -16.14 10.87 53.82
CA VAL A 580 -16.28 11.85 52.75
C VAL A 580 -14.91 12.36 52.27
N THR A 581 -13.96 12.56 53.21
CA THR A 581 -12.60 13.00 52.87
C THR A 581 -11.84 11.93 52.08
N GLN A 582 -12.00 10.68 52.47
CA GLN A 582 -11.38 9.55 51.72
C GLN A 582 -11.96 9.48 50.29
N ARG A 583 -13.28 9.50 50.15
CA ARG A 583 -13.96 9.51 48.84
C ARG A 583 -13.54 10.71 47.98
N PHE A 584 -13.49 11.90 48.61
CA PHE A 584 -13.04 13.10 47.93
C PHE A 584 -11.58 12.98 47.50
N GLY A 585 -10.69 12.50 48.36
CA GLY A 585 -9.26 12.30 48.01
C GLY A 585 -9.09 11.35 46.83
N GLN A 586 -9.82 10.24 46.83
CA GLN A 586 -9.80 9.26 45.73
C GLN A 586 -10.34 9.89 44.42
N LEU A 587 -11.48 10.60 44.49
CA LEU A 587 -12.05 11.29 43.35
C LEU A 587 -11.08 12.35 42.80
N LEU A 588 -10.50 13.18 43.70
CA LEU A 588 -9.52 14.19 43.36
C LEU A 588 -8.28 13.58 42.66
N HIS A 589 -7.75 12.50 43.24
CA HIS A 589 -6.63 11.77 42.63
C HIS A 589 -6.96 11.36 41.20
N GLY A 590 -8.10 10.73 40.94
CA GLY A 590 -8.51 10.33 39.60
C GLY A 590 -8.67 11.51 38.65
N PHE A 591 -9.21 12.64 39.10
CA PHE A 591 -9.29 13.86 38.29
C PHE A 591 -7.92 14.46 37.98
N LEU A 592 -7.00 14.48 38.94
CA LEU A 592 -5.65 14.99 38.74
C LEU A 592 -4.87 14.13 37.75
N GLU A 593 -4.97 12.82 37.87
CA GLU A 593 -4.33 11.88 36.97
C GLU A 593 -4.86 11.98 35.53
N LEU A 594 -6.18 12.10 35.36
CA LEU A 594 -6.81 12.32 34.06
C LEU A 594 -6.57 13.73 33.50
N SER A 595 -6.13 14.69 34.30
CA SER A 595 -5.92 16.07 33.90
C SER A 595 -4.45 16.50 33.99
N ALA A 596 -3.50 15.55 33.99
CA ALA A 596 -2.08 15.86 34.06
C ALA A 596 -1.61 16.81 32.93
N ASP A 597 -2.16 16.63 31.72
CA ASP A 597 -1.87 17.44 30.53
C ASP A 597 -2.92 18.54 30.27
N ALA A 598 -3.82 18.81 31.20
CA ALA A 598 -4.93 19.76 31.03
C ALA A 598 -4.47 21.21 31.06
N GLY A 599 -5.08 22.05 30.22
CA GLY A 599 -4.91 23.49 30.25
C GLY A 599 -5.64 24.15 31.46
N ASP A 600 -5.18 25.34 31.86
CA ASP A 600 -5.77 26.09 32.99
C ASP A 600 -7.24 26.50 32.76
N ASP A 601 -7.66 26.61 31.51
CA ASP A 601 -9.00 27.07 31.12
C ASP A 601 -10.04 25.93 31.03
N GLU A 602 -9.66 24.70 31.37
CA GLU A 602 -10.62 23.60 31.33
C GLU A 602 -11.73 23.72 32.39
N PRO A 603 -12.99 23.39 32.04
CA PRO A 603 -14.13 23.45 32.98
C PRO A 603 -13.94 22.60 34.25
N VAL A 604 -13.08 21.57 34.17
CA VAL A 604 -12.72 20.69 35.30
C VAL A 604 -12.10 21.50 36.44
N VAL A 605 -11.20 22.43 36.15
CA VAL A 605 -10.47 23.22 37.15
C VAL A 605 -11.42 24.01 38.02
N ALA A 606 -12.38 24.70 37.40
CA ALA A 606 -13.39 25.48 38.14
C ALA A 606 -14.30 24.59 38.97
N SER A 607 -14.68 23.42 38.45
CA SER A 607 -15.54 22.47 39.15
C SER A 607 -14.85 21.83 40.36
N LEU A 608 -13.55 21.49 40.22
CA LEU A 608 -12.76 20.98 41.36
C LEU A 608 -12.55 22.03 42.45
N ARG A 609 -12.29 23.28 42.07
CA ARG A 609 -12.16 24.39 43.06
C ARG A 609 -13.46 24.56 43.87
N ARG A 610 -14.62 24.51 43.20
CA ARG A 610 -15.93 24.57 43.91
C ARG A 610 -16.13 23.40 44.84
N LEU A 611 -15.90 22.17 44.37
CA LEU A 611 -16.04 20.97 45.16
C LEU A 611 -15.09 20.96 46.37
N ARG A 612 -13.83 21.37 46.18
CA ARG A 612 -12.86 21.55 47.26
C ARG A 612 -13.36 22.50 48.34
N SER A 613 -13.89 23.67 47.94
CA SER A 613 -14.42 24.66 48.86
C SER A 613 -15.58 24.11 49.69
N GLU A 614 -16.49 23.27 49.11
CA GLU A 614 -17.56 22.63 49.85
C GLU A 614 -17.04 21.59 50.85
N ILE A 615 -16.01 20.81 50.49
CA ILE A 615 -15.36 19.86 51.41
C ILE A 615 -14.67 20.58 52.55
N GLU A 616 -13.96 21.68 52.29
CA GLU A 616 -13.36 22.49 53.35
C GLU A 616 -14.40 23.06 54.31
N ALA A 617 -15.52 23.59 53.78
CA ALA A 617 -16.65 24.05 54.59
C ALA A 617 -17.29 22.93 55.44
N PHE A 618 -17.40 21.72 54.85
CA PHE A 618 -17.88 20.54 55.59
C PHE A 618 -16.94 20.18 56.73
N LEU A 619 -15.64 20.07 56.49
CA LEU A 619 -14.66 19.73 57.52
C LEU A 619 -14.60 20.78 58.62
N ALA A 620 -14.63 22.07 58.26
CA ALA A 620 -14.70 23.17 59.22
C ALA A 620 -15.97 23.09 60.10
N LYS A 621 -17.12 22.82 59.51
CA LYS A 621 -18.38 22.65 60.30
C LYS A 621 -18.37 21.39 61.16
N GLN A 622 -17.86 20.29 60.66
CA GLN A 622 -17.72 19.04 61.39
C GLN A 622 -16.78 19.19 62.60
N SER A 623 -15.69 19.96 62.44
CA SER A 623 -14.74 20.22 63.54
C SER A 623 -15.39 20.97 64.74
N LEU A 624 -16.44 21.78 64.49
CA LEU A 624 -17.18 22.44 65.57
C LEU A 624 -17.92 21.42 66.48
N SER A 625 -18.15 20.18 66.03
CA SER A 625 -18.78 19.14 66.83
C SER A 625 -17.93 18.70 68.06
N TYR A 626 -16.63 18.99 68.06
CA TYR A 626 -15.74 18.76 69.18
C TYR A 626 -15.87 19.82 70.30
N GLY A 627 -16.68 20.86 70.10
CA GLY A 627 -17.02 21.89 71.12
C GLY A 627 -15.81 22.64 71.61
N ALA A 628 -15.56 22.63 72.94
CA ALA A 628 -14.44 23.37 73.54
C ALA A 628 -13.05 22.70 73.39
N ASP A 629 -12.99 21.45 72.93
CA ASP A 629 -11.72 20.71 72.75
C ASP A 629 -11.05 21.10 71.41
N ARG A 630 -10.39 22.24 71.43
CA ARG A 630 -9.71 22.77 70.27
C ARG A 630 -8.64 21.82 69.74
N ARG A 631 -7.90 21.11 70.62
CA ARG A 631 -6.87 20.19 70.22
C ARG A 631 -7.44 19.00 69.39
N LYS A 632 -8.59 18.48 69.76
CA LYS A 632 -9.26 17.44 68.98
C LYS A 632 -9.79 17.99 67.65
N SER A 633 -10.34 19.20 67.63
CA SER A 633 -10.77 19.87 66.41
C SER A 633 -9.62 20.08 65.42
N ASP A 634 -8.51 20.63 65.89
CA ASP A 634 -7.33 20.84 65.04
C ASP A 634 -6.72 19.51 64.59
N ARG A 635 -6.65 18.52 65.49
CA ARG A 635 -6.17 17.18 65.13
C ARG A 635 -7.05 16.49 64.08
N PHE A 636 -8.36 16.66 64.15
CA PHE A 636 -9.32 16.14 63.18
C PHE A 636 -9.03 16.78 61.80
N LEU A 637 -8.90 18.11 61.71
CA LEU A 637 -8.60 18.82 60.47
C LEU A 637 -7.27 18.39 59.92
N TYR A 638 -6.23 18.34 60.74
CA TYR A 638 -4.90 17.87 60.36
C TYR A 638 -4.93 16.47 59.73
N ASN A 639 -5.62 15.53 60.41
CA ASN A 639 -5.71 14.14 59.93
C ASN A 639 -6.43 14.04 58.59
N ASN A 640 -7.51 14.84 58.39
CA ASN A 640 -8.25 14.86 57.12
C ASN A 640 -7.40 15.46 55.97
N TYR A 641 -6.72 16.58 56.17
CA TYR A 641 -5.85 17.18 55.15
C TYR A 641 -4.62 16.32 54.91
N SER A 642 -4.07 15.67 55.93
CA SER A 642 -2.98 14.70 55.76
C SER A 642 -3.40 13.50 54.93
N LEU A 643 -4.63 12.98 55.13
CA LEU A 643 -5.13 11.90 54.27
C LEU A 643 -5.26 12.32 52.84
N ILE A 644 -5.83 13.50 52.52
CA ILE A 644 -5.92 14.01 51.17
C ILE A 644 -4.52 14.11 50.54
N MET A 645 -3.56 14.71 51.25
CA MET A 645 -2.18 14.83 50.78
C MET A 645 -1.52 13.49 50.48
N THR A 646 -1.78 12.47 51.33
CA THR A 646 -1.27 11.13 51.11
C THR A 646 -1.85 10.49 49.86
N ILE A 647 -3.14 10.71 49.57
CA ILE A 647 -3.83 10.12 48.42
C ILE A 647 -3.37 10.81 47.11
N ILE A 648 -3.15 12.15 47.10
CA ILE A 648 -2.76 12.88 45.89
C ILE A 648 -1.26 13.05 45.76
N GLY A 649 -0.45 12.52 46.67
CA GLY A 649 0.99 12.76 46.74
C GLY A 649 1.77 12.33 45.49
N ASP A 650 1.33 11.25 44.86
CA ASP A 650 1.98 10.66 43.69
C ASP A 650 1.49 11.27 42.35
N THR A 651 0.51 12.18 42.39
CA THR A 651 -0.02 12.79 41.15
C THR A 651 0.89 13.88 40.64
N SER A 652 0.99 14.01 39.31
CA SER A 652 1.86 14.97 38.60
C SER A 652 1.03 15.93 37.74
N GLY A 653 1.62 17.08 37.39
CA GLY A 653 1.00 18.08 36.55
C GLY A 653 0.71 19.39 37.30
N LYS A 654 0.43 20.46 36.56
CA LYS A 654 0.24 21.81 37.10
C LYS A 654 -0.92 21.89 38.12
N LEU A 655 -2.05 21.28 37.73
CA LEU A 655 -3.24 21.24 38.59
C LEU A 655 -2.98 20.42 39.87
N ALA A 656 -2.24 19.35 39.78
CA ALA A 656 -1.85 18.51 40.91
C ALA A 656 -0.97 19.31 41.88
N THR A 657 0.04 20.01 41.38
CA THR A 657 0.90 20.87 42.20
C THR A 657 0.09 21.97 42.92
N GLU A 658 -0.84 22.64 42.23
CA GLU A 658 -1.73 23.63 42.85
C GLU A 658 -2.55 23.04 44.03
N GLN A 659 -3.10 21.82 43.84
CA GLN A 659 -3.88 21.18 44.88
C GLN A 659 -3.01 20.70 46.04
N GLN A 660 -1.84 20.13 45.77
CA GLN A 660 -0.88 19.68 46.78
C GLN A 660 -0.38 20.88 47.63
N GLU A 661 -0.01 21.98 47.01
CA GLU A 661 0.39 23.21 47.75
C GLU A 661 -0.72 23.73 48.60
N HIS A 662 -1.95 23.76 48.11
CA HIS A 662 -3.11 24.23 48.84
C HIS A 662 -3.34 23.40 50.08
N PHE A 663 -3.43 22.08 49.96
CA PHE A 663 -3.66 21.18 51.12
C PHE A 663 -2.45 21.11 52.03
N ALA A 664 -1.22 21.28 51.58
CA ALA A 664 -0.04 21.38 52.40
C ALA A 664 -0.10 22.65 53.31
N LYS A 665 -0.55 23.78 52.77
CA LYS A 665 -0.77 25.03 53.55
C LYS A 665 -1.85 24.81 54.64
N LEU A 666 -2.94 24.15 54.28
CA LEU A 666 -4.00 23.86 55.26
C LEU A 666 -3.52 22.86 56.32
N LYS A 667 -2.77 21.85 55.96
CA LYS A 667 -2.20 20.88 56.93
C LYS A 667 -1.28 21.59 57.94
N LEU A 668 -0.38 22.45 57.45
CA LEU A 668 0.52 23.23 58.33
C LEU A 668 -0.23 24.18 59.28
N ALA A 669 -1.36 24.77 58.83
CA ALA A 669 -2.15 25.66 59.65
C ALA A 669 -2.78 24.96 60.88
N PHE A 670 -2.97 23.62 60.83
CA PHE A 670 -3.54 22.82 61.89
C PHE A 670 -2.55 21.82 62.51
N GLU A 671 -1.27 21.97 62.24
CA GLU A 671 -0.23 21.19 62.88
C GLU A 671 -0.15 21.61 64.36
N VAL A 672 -0.65 20.69 65.20
CA VAL A 672 -0.61 20.90 66.66
C VAL A 672 0.79 20.51 67.09
N ASP A 673 1.51 21.43 67.69
CA ASP A 673 2.77 21.15 68.39
C ASP A 673 2.56 19.97 69.37
N ALA A 674 3.29 18.87 69.15
CA ALA A 674 3.11 17.62 69.84
C ALA A 674 3.51 17.73 71.30
#